data_babc10fbb02f6425e1ce2d7f16b15f41
#
_entry.id   babc10fbb02f6425e1ce2d7f16b15f41
#
_cell.length_a   1.000
_cell.length_b   1.000
_cell.length_c   1.000
_cell.angle_alpha   90.00
_cell.angle_beta   90.00
_cell.angle_gamma   90.00
#
_symmetry.space_group_name_H-M   'P 1'
#
loop_
_entity.id
_entity.type
_entity.pdbx_description
1 polymer ?
#
loop_
_entity_poly.entity_id
_entity_poly.type
_entity_poly.pdbx_seq_one_letter_code
_entity_poly.pdbx_strand_id
1 'polypeptide(L)'
;MMDEKLNFSYLFGSNAPYIEELYEKFLDNPESVDEKWKQYFTDLSKQPGAVAVDVAHTPIRESFATLAKKKIAAAVAGGVDEAMMKKQVSVLRLISAYRIQGVGAAQLDPLKRIPPQNIEALDPKFHGLSDADMALQFNMGEGDFSGQSKLPLSQIISNLKQTYCGHIAVEYIYIPNTEERRWVRNYFESVLSTPSYNVEQKRRILKEMTAAETLERYLHTKYVGQKRFGVEGGESAIAGLNYLIQNAGKDGVEEVIIGMAHRGRLNVLVNILGKKPADLFAEFEGRAEIKLPSGDVKYHMGFSSDIATPHGPMHVSLAFNPSHLEIVNPVVEGSARAKQKRLGENGRDKVLPVLIHGDSAFIGLGVNQATFNLSKTRGYTTGGTVHIVINNQIGFTTSDTRDTRSTVHCTDIAKMVSAPVIHVNGDDPERVCFAIQAALDYRKKFHKDIVIDVVCYRKWGHNEGDDPTLTQPMMYKKVSQHPGARALYTEQLIAEGVVTQAEADGYIQAYRDALDKGEHVEQTTLSNFQRTQIDWSKYQGKDWREKIETGLPAADIERLTEKFTAVPEGFALHPTAKRVIEARKAMASGKQAIDWGMAETLAYASLLTKGHGVRISGEDSGRGTFSHRHAVLHDQKREKWDDGTYVPLRHMGEGMGEFLVIDSILNEEAVMAFEYGFACSAPDKLTIWEAQFGDFANGAQVTIDQFLSSGETKWGRLCGLTTILPHGYDGQGPEHSSARVERWLQLCSENNMQVIMPSEASQMFHLLQRQVLGSYRKPLVIFMSKRLLRFKGAMSPLENFTEGSTFRPVIGDTAERTSNDSVKRVVLCAGQVYYDLEAGRAERKLEDDVAIVRVEQLYPFPYEEVKAELAKYPNAKSVVWTQEEPKNQGAFYQIRHRIEDVISEEQKLSYAGRPSSASPAVGYSSKHIAQLKQLVEDALAL
;
A
#
# COMPACT_ATOMS: atom_id res chain seq x y z
N MET A 1 -8.86 -1.23 -48.23
CA MET A 1 -8.71 -2.66 -48.59
C MET A 1 -7.26 -3.09 -48.69
N MET A 2 -6.38 -2.33 -49.34
CA MET A 2 -4.95 -2.64 -49.36
C MET A 2 -4.29 -2.60 -47.94
N ASP A 3 -4.65 -1.62 -47.10
CA ASP A 3 -4.15 -1.52 -45.72
C ASP A 3 -4.52 -2.69 -44.81
N GLU A 4 -5.69 -3.28 -44.95
CA GLU A 4 -6.08 -4.47 -44.16
C GLU A 4 -5.46 -5.76 -44.67
N LYS A 5 -5.04 -5.79 -45.95
CA LYS A 5 -4.49 -6.96 -46.63
C LYS A 5 -2.96 -7.02 -46.66
N LEU A 6 -2.30 -5.92 -46.26
CA LEU A 6 -0.86 -5.85 -46.03
C LEU A 6 -0.37 -6.63 -44.79
N ASN A 7 -1.25 -7.36 -44.13
CA ASN A 7 -0.89 -8.18 -42.94
C ASN A 7 -0.14 -9.48 -43.28
N PHE A 8 0.21 -9.71 -44.54
CA PHE A 8 1.07 -10.84 -44.92
C PHE A 8 2.52 -10.38 -45.05
N SER A 9 3.43 -11.05 -44.35
CA SER A 9 4.82 -10.64 -44.17
C SER A 9 5.62 -10.37 -45.44
N TYR A 10 5.27 -10.98 -46.58
CA TYR A 10 5.93 -10.77 -47.86
C TYR A 10 5.44 -9.51 -48.64
N LEU A 11 4.39 -8.86 -48.19
CA LEU A 11 3.88 -7.59 -48.73
C LEU A 11 4.43 -6.35 -48.00
N PHE A 12 5.15 -6.54 -46.89
CA PHE A 12 5.77 -5.47 -46.13
C PHE A 12 7.19 -5.16 -46.57
N GLY A 13 7.63 -3.97 -46.36
CA GLY A 13 9.00 -3.51 -46.57
C GLY A 13 9.16 -2.72 -47.91
N SER A 14 10.33 -2.79 -48.50
CA SER A 14 10.69 -2.01 -49.69
C SER A 14 9.87 -2.34 -50.95
N ASN A 15 9.17 -3.46 -50.96
CA ASN A 15 8.36 -3.90 -52.12
C ASN A 15 6.92 -3.38 -52.10
N ALA A 16 6.43 -2.85 -50.98
CA ALA A 16 5.04 -2.40 -50.87
C ALA A 16 4.66 -1.29 -51.90
N PRO A 17 5.47 -0.26 -52.13
CA PRO A 17 5.18 0.74 -53.16
C PRO A 17 5.10 0.17 -54.59
N TYR A 18 5.93 -0.83 -54.89
CA TYR A 18 5.94 -1.48 -56.19
C TYR A 18 4.67 -2.33 -56.40
N ILE A 19 4.26 -3.04 -55.36
CA ILE A 19 3.03 -3.85 -55.42
C ILE A 19 1.77 -2.96 -55.48
N GLU A 20 1.78 -1.84 -54.77
CA GLU A 20 0.72 -0.83 -54.85
C GLU A 20 0.59 -0.26 -56.26
N GLU A 21 1.70 0.08 -56.92
CA GLU A 21 1.73 0.53 -58.31
C GLU A 21 1.18 -0.51 -59.30
N LEU A 22 1.51 -1.78 -59.12
CA LEU A 22 0.96 -2.89 -59.90
C LEU A 22 -0.54 -3.08 -59.68
N TYR A 23 -0.99 -2.92 -58.43
CA TYR A 23 -2.40 -3.02 -58.08
C TYR A 23 -3.22 -1.86 -58.69
N GLU A 24 -2.70 -0.65 -58.70
CA GLU A 24 -3.35 0.50 -59.37
C GLU A 24 -3.43 0.29 -60.85
N LYS A 25 -2.38 -0.24 -61.51
CA LYS A 25 -2.41 -0.59 -62.94
C LYS A 25 -3.48 -1.68 -63.22
N PHE A 26 -3.61 -2.65 -62.29
CA PHE A 26 -4.64 -3.67 -62.41
C PHE A 26 -6.05 -3.08 -62.24
N LEU A 27 -6.26 -2.14 -61.32
CA LEU A 27 -7.55 -1.45 -61.18
C LEU A 27 -7.94 -0.64 -62.41
N ASP A 28 -6.98 -0.03 -63.08
CA ASP A 28 -7.20 0.74 -64.32
C ASP A 28 -7.46 -0.17 -65.54
N ASN A 29 -6.64 -1.21 -65.68
CA ASN A 29 -6.78 -2.19 -66.73
C ASN A 29 -6.18 -3.53 -66.30
N PRO A 30 -7.00 -4.56 -66.03
CA PRO A 30 -6.54 -5.88 -65.56
C PRO A 30 -5.52 -6.57 -66.47
N GLU A 31 -5.49 -6.22 -67.74
CA GLU A 31 -4.55 -6.75 -68.77
C GLU A 31 -3.19 -5.99 -68.75
N SER A 32 -3.02 -4.98 -67.95
CA SER A 32 -1.78 -4.18 -67.82
C SER A 32 -0.72 -4.80 -66.91
N VAL A 33 -1.03 -5.86 -66.23
CA VAL A 33 -0.16 -6.60 -65.35
C VAL A 33 0.05 -8.03 -65.80
N ASP A 34 1.14 -8.68 -65.41
CA ASP A 34 1.35 -10.08 -65.79
C ASP A 34 0.33 -11.03 -65.21
N GLU A 35 0.17 -12.22 -65.85
CA GLU A 35 -0.89 -13.18 -65.54
C GLU A 35 -0.88 -13.65 -64.04
N LYS A 36 0.32 -13.70 -63.41
CA LYS A 36 0.47 -14.02 -61.99
C LYS A 36 -0.12 -12.98 -61.08
N TRP A 37 0.20 -11.70 -61.35
CA TRP A 37 -0.35 -10.59 -60.59
C TRP A 37 -1.82 -10.36 -60.84
N LYS A 38 -2.27 -10.54 -62.08
CA LYS A 38 -3.69 -10.48 -62.45
C LYS A 38 -4.50 -11.51 -61.65
N GLN A 39 -4.04 -12.78 -61.60
CA GLN A 39 -4.71 -13.81 -60.87
C GLN A 39 -4.71 -13.52 -59.39
N TYR A 40 -3.56 -13.09 -58.85
CA TYR A 40 -3.41 -12.72 -57.45
C TYR A 40 -4.38 -11.61 -57.03
N PHE A 41 -4.46 -10.52 -57.75
CA PHE A 41 -5.35 -9.40 -57.47
C PHE A 41 -6.82 -9.73 -57.69
N THR A 42 -7.13 -10.58 -58.67
CA THR A 42 -8.49 -11.12 -58.88
C THR A 42 -8.94 -12.00 -57.72
N ASP A 43 -8.07 -12.85 -57.18
CA ASP A 43 -8.42 -13.71 -56.05
C ASP A 43 -8.49 -12.87 -54.74
N LEU A 44 -7.70 -11.84 -54.65
CA LEU A 44 -7.76 -10.86 -53.59
C LEU A 44 -9.12 -10.14 -53.49
N SER A 45 -9.70 -9.79 -54.66
CA SER A 45 -11.01 -9.13 -54.72
C SER A 45 -12.22 -10.04 -54.36
N LYS A 46 -12.03 -11.38 -54.33
CA LYS A 46 -13.07 -12.35 -54.03
C LYS A 46 -13.12 -12.76 -52.56
N GLN A 47 -12.22 -12.32 -51.73
CA GLN A 47 -12.19 -12.71 -50.30
C GLN A 47 -13.34 -12.08 -49.52
N PRO A 48 -13.85 -12.76 -48.45
CA PRO A 48 -14.88 -12.20 -47.59
C PRO A 48 -14.39 -10.85 -46.98
N GLY A 49 -15.15 -9.78 -47.16
CA GLY A 49 -14.81 -8.43 -46.70
C GLY A 49 -14.15 -7.52 -47.75
N ALA A 50 -13.98 -8.00 -48.99
CA ALA A 50 -13.52 -7.15 -50.11
C ALA A 50 -14.58 -6.09 -50.45
N VAL A 51 -14.15 -4.80 -50.58
CA VAL A 51 -15.04 -3.71 -51.01
C VAL A 51 -15.35 -3.90 -52.49
N ALA A 52 -16.60 -3.76 -52.87
CA ALA A 52 -17.06 -4.06 -54.22
C ALA A 52 -16.45 -3.16 -55.31
N VAL A 53 -15.95 -1.98 -54.95
CA VAL A 53 -15.23 -1.04 -55.84
C VAL A 53 -14.07 -0.44 -55.04
N ASP A 54 -12.85 -0.75 -55.50
CA ASP A 54 -11.62 -0.12 -54.98
C ASP A 54 -11.15 0.97 -55.93
N VAL A 55 -10.45 1.97 -55.50
CA VAL A 55 -10.00 3.10 -56.30
C VAL A 55 -8.50 3.31 -56.17
N ALA A 56 -7.84 3.70 -57.26
CA ALA A 56 -6.43 4.00 -57.26
C ALA A 56 -6.10 5.16 -56.33
N HIS A 57 -5.09 4.99 -55.46
CA HIS A 57 -4.69 5.98 -54.48
C HIS A 57 -3.79 7.07 -55.05
N THR A 58 -3.05 6.82 -56.13
CA THR A 58 -2.13 7.78 -56.71
C THR A 58 -2.84 9.04 -57.23
N PRO A 59 -3.99 9.00 -57.93
CA PRO A 59 -4.73 10.21 -58.29
C PRO A 59 -5.24 11.01 -57.10
N ILE A 60 -5.58 10.30 -56.02
CA ILE A 60 -6.02 10.95 -54.78
C ILE A 60 -4.84 11.64 -54.08
N ARG A 61 -3.68 10.96 -53.98
CA ARG A 61 -2.43 11.57 -53.45
C ARG A 61 -1.99 12.77 -54.24
N GLU A 62 -2.03 12.69 -55.58
CA GLU A 62 -1.70 13.82 -56.48
C GLU A 62 -2.69 14.96 -56.32
N SER A 63 -3.97 14.68 -56.11
CA SER A 63 -4.96 15.71 -55.84
C SER A 63 -4.70 16.42 -54.53
N PHE A 64 -4.33 15.68 -53.48
CA PHE A 64 -3.91 16.26 -52.20
C PHE A 64 -2.59 17.01 -52.29
N ALA A 65 -1.61 16.52 -53.03
CA ALA A 65 -0.36 17.21 -53.31
C ALA A 65 -0.59 18.50 -54.12
N THR A 66 -1.52 18.48 -55.05
CA THR A 66 -1.91 19.65 -55.85
C THR A 66 -2.71 20.65 -55.03
N LEU A 67 -3.61 20.17 -54.15
CA LEU A 67 -4.33 20.98 -53.16
C LEU A 67 -3.38 21.60 -52.13
N ALA A 68 -2.38 20.85 -51.65
CA ALA A 68 -1.34 21.34 -50.75
C ALA A 68 -0.51 22.43 -51.44
N LYS A 69 -0.10 22.22 -52.71
CA LYS A 69 0.59 23.24 -53.51
C LYS A 69 -0.27 24.47 -53.77
N LYS A 70 -1.57 24.28 -54.09
CA LYS A 70 -2.52 25.40 -54.22
C LYS A 70 -2.76 26.16 -52.93
N LYS A 71 -2.87 25.48 -51.79
CA LYS A 71 -2.93 26.13 -50.44
C LYS A 71 -1.65 26.87 -50.09
N ILE A 72 -0.48 26.31 -50.44
CA ILE A 72 0.80 26.99 -50.24
C ILE A 72 0.91 28.21 -51.18
N ALA A 73 0.51 28.11 -52.45
CA ALA A 73 0.49 29.23 -53.40
C ALA A 73 -0.52 30.31 -53.01
N ALA A 74 -1.69 29.95 -52.45
CA ALA A 74 -2.67 30.89 -51.91
C ALA A 74 -2.22 31.54 -50.59
N ALA A 75 -1.49 30.82 -49.74
CA ALA A 75 -0.90 31.34 -48.52
C ALA A 75 0.29 32.28 -48.83
N VAL A 76 1.06 31.99 -49.85
CA VAL A 76 2.16 32.87 -50.33
C VAL A 76 1.63 34.12 -50.97
N ALA A 77 0.47 34.09 -51.63
CA ALA A 77 -0.20 35.29 -52.15
C ALA A 77 -0.80 36.20 -51.06
N GLY A 78 -0.91 35.70 -49.80
CA GLY A 78 -1.34 36.42 -48.59
C GLY A 78 -0.21 36.92 -47.70
N GLY A 79 1.05 36.97 -48.14
CA GLY A 79 2.13 37.64 -47.41
C GLY A 79 2.50 37.04 -46.04
N VAL A 80 2.39 35.73 -45.84
CA VAL A 80 2.91 35.08 -44.64
C VAL A 80 4.44 34.96 -44.77
N ASP A 81 5.14 35.78 -44.01
CA ASP A 81 6.61 35.75 -43.92
C ASP A 81 7.08 34.36 -43.47
N GLU A 82 7.65 33.57 -44.39
CA GLU A 82 8.18 32.22 -44.11
C GLU A 82 9.23 32.25 -43.00
N ALA A 83 10.00 33.32 -42.90
CA ALA A 83 10.96 33.53 -41.84
C ALA A 83 10.27 33.69 -40.45
N MET A 84 9.14 34.42 -40.45
CA MET A 84 8.33 34.59 -39.23
C MET A 84 7.66 33.26 -38.80
N MET A 85 7.21 32.44 -39.74
CA MET A 85 6.67 31.12 -39.44
C MET A 85 7.75 30.18 -38.82
N LYS A 86 8.96 30.18 -39.36
CA LYS A 86 10.09 29.41 -38.79
C LYS A 86 10.40 29.88 -37.39
N LYS A 87 10.43 31.18 -37.14
CA LYS A 87 10.64 31.74 -35.79
C LYS A 87 9.49 31.37 -34.82
N GLN A 88 8.24 31.36 -35.30
CA GLN A 88 7.09 30.92 -34.48
C GLN A 88 7.24 29.47 -34.03
N VAL A 89 7.68 28.59 -34.94
CA VAL A 89 7.97 27.16 -34.55
C VAL A 89 9.11 27.09 -33.56
N SER A 90 10.17 27.87 -33.72
CA SER A 90 11.29 27.98 -32.80
C SER A 90 10.84 28.42 -31.39
N VAL A 91 9.96 29.42 -31.32
CA VAL A 91 9.40 29.86 -30.01
C VAL A 91 8.56 28.77 -29.36
N LEU A 92 7.74 28.03 -30.10
CA LEU A 92 6.98 26.90 -29.53
C LEU A 92 7.90 25.78 -29.03
N ARG A 93 9.02 25.51 -29.70
CA ARG A 93 10.05 24.56 -29.24
C ARG A 93 10.72 25.06 -27.97
N LEU A 94 11.05 26.35 -27.89
CA LEU A 94 11.62 26.97 -26.68
C LEU A 94 10.64 26.85 -25.48
N ILE A 95 9.36 27.17 -25.69
CA ILE A 95 8.32 27.00 -24.68
C ILE A 95 8.26 25.55 -24.20
N SER A 96 8.28 24.61 -25.13
CA SER A 96 8.28 23.17 -24.81
C SER A 96 9.54 22.75 -24.03
N ALA A 97 10.71 23.28 -24.36
CA ALA A 97 11.95 23.04 -23.66
C ALA A 97 11.87 23.49 -22.18
N TYR A 98 11.34 24.68 -21.92
CA TYR A 98 11.13 25.16 -20.54
C TYR A 98 10.16 24.26 -19.76
N ARG A 99 9.07 23.80 -20.36
CA ARG A 99 8.10 22.90 -19.74
C ARG A 99 8.68 21.52 -19.39
N ILE A 100 9.65 21.04 -20.19
CA ILE A 100 10.27 19.73 -20.01
C ILE A 100 11.50 19.80 -19.10
N GLN A 101 12.36 20.80 -19.31
CA GLN A 101 13.69 20.86 -18.73
C GLN A 101 13.90 22.04 -17.75
N GLY A 102 12.92 22.92 -17.61
CA GLY A 102 13.02 24.10 -16.75
C GLY A 102 13.39 23.81 -15.31
N VAL A 103 12.94 22.65 -14.78
CA VAL A 103 13.26 22.20 -13.43
C VAL A 103 14.78 22.09 -13.20
N GLY A 104 15.56 21.65 -14.19
CA GLY A 104 17.02 21.55 -14.09
C GLY A 104 17.73 22.91 -13.95
N ALA A 105 17.08 24.00 -14.40
CA ALA A 105 17.58 25.36 -14.26
C ALA A 105 16.93 26.15 -13.11
N ALA A 106 16.09 25.49 -12.30
CA ALA A 106 15.38 26.12 -11.20
C ALA A 106 16.29 26.37 -9.96
N GLN A 107 15.98 27.41 -9.20
CA GLN A 107 16.73 27.82 -8.01
C GLN A 107 16.19 27.13 -6.76
N LEU A 108 16.31 25.80 -6.72
CA LEU A 108 15.70 24.98 -5.68
C LEU A 108 16.57 24.80 -4.44
N ASP A 109 17.91 24.82 -4.57
CA ASP A 109 18.82 24.57 -3.45
C ASP A 109 19.03 25.84 -2.59
N PRO A 110 18.52 25.88 -1.34
CA PRO A 110 18.71 27.02 -0.45
C PRO A 110 20.19 27.30 -0.12
N LEU A 111 21.03 26.27 -0.11
CA LEU A 111 22.45 26.39 0.15
C LEU A 111 23.27 26.80 -1.08
N LYS A 112 22.67 26.78 -2.26
CA LYS A 112 23.36 27.09 -3.54
C LYS A 112 24.66 26.27 -3.68
N ARG A 113 24.60 24.98 -3.33
CA ARG A 113 25.74 24.06 -3.43
C ARG A 113 26.03 23.69 -4.89
N ILE A 114 24.94 23.41 -5.60
CA ILE A 114 24.94 23.04 -7.01
C ILE A 114 24.32 24.20 -7.76
N PRO A 115 25.04 24.85 -8.68
CA PRO A 115 24.47 25.89 -9.50
C PRO A 115 23.39 25.29 -10.41
N PRO A 116 22.33 26.05 -10.75
CA PRO A 116 21.37 25.62 -11.75
C PRO A 116 22.07 25.16 -13.04
N GLN A 117 21.57 24.10 -13.65
CA GLN A 117 22.17 23.56 -14.85
C GLN A 117 22.09 24.57 -16.02
N ASN A 118 23.17 24.73 -16.76
CA ASN A 118 23.13 25.45 -18.02
C ASN A 118 22.61 24.52 -19.11
N ILE A 119 21.32 24.62 -19.41
CA ILE A 119 20.62 23.77 -20.37
C ILE A 119 20.54 24.54 -21.70
N GLU A 120 21.28 24.08 -22.71
CA GLU A 120 21.34 24.71 -24.02
C GLU A 120 19.94 24.91 -24.67
N ALA A 121 19.05 23.93 -24.49
CA ALA A 121 17.68 24.01 -25.02
C ALA A 121 16.84 25.14 -24.40
N LEU A 122 17.25 25.76 -23.28
CA LEU A 122 16.59 26.94 -22.72
C LEU A 122 17.14 28.26 -23.26
N ASP A 123 18.25 28.24 -24.04
CA ASP A 123 18.77 29.43 -24.74
C ASP A 123 18.01 29.64 -26.06
N PRO A 124 17.42 30.82 -26.26
CA PRO A 124 16.80 31.17 -27.53
C PRO A 124 17.70 30.97 -28.76
N LYS A 125 19.01 31.16 -28.62
CA LYS A 125 19.99 30.97 -29.68
C LYS A 125 20.06 29.51 -30.17
N PHE A 126 19.86 28.53 -29.29
CA PHE A 126 19.78 27.12 -29.67
C PHE A 126 18.65 26.84 -30.67
N HIS A 127 17.59 27.62 -30.59
CA HIS A 127 16.43 27.55 -31.50
C HIS A 127 16.53 28.47 -32.71
N GLY A 128 17.68 29.11 -32.94
CA GLY A 128 17.88 30.06 -34.05
C GLY A 128 17.17 31.41 -33.84
N LEU A 129 16.85 31.79 -32.61
CA LEU A 129 16.31 33.08 -32.20
C LEU A 129 17.46 34.00 -31.76
N SER A 130 17.36 35.28 -32.10
CA SER A 130 18.40 36.27 -31.82
C SER A 130 17.89 37.44 -30.99
N ASP A 131 18.79 38.31 -30.56
CA ASP A 131 18.43 39.53 -29.81
C ASP A 131 17.51 40.45 -30.60
N ALA A 132 17.60 40.43 -31.94
CA ALA A 132 16.70 41.18 -32.81
C ALA A 132 15.25 40.67 -32.76
N ASP A 133 15.01 39.45 -32.31
CA ASP A 133 13.68 38.83 -32.24
C ASP A 133 12.96 39.12 -30.92
N MET A 134 13.66 39.65 -29.91
CA MET A 134 13.13 39.85 -28.56
C MET A 134 11.90 40.75 -28.46
N ALA A 135 11.75 41.71 -29.36
CA ALA A 135 10.60 42.59 -29.43
C ALA A 135 9.47 42.08 -30.33
N LEU A 136 9.70 41.01 -31.11
CA LEU A 136 8.71 40.46 -32.01
C LEU A 136 7.62 39.69 -31.23
N GLN A 137 6.39 39.82 -31.72
CA GLN A 137 5.21 39.19 -31.10
C GLN A 137 5.04 37.76 -31.63
N PHE A 138 4.93 36.80 -30.71
CA PHE A 138 4.72 35.41 -31.05
C PHE A 138 3.47 34.86 -30.37
N ASN A 139 2.84 33.91 -31.01
CA ASN A 139 1.74 33.12 -30.43
C ASN A 139 2.31 32.02 -29.53
N MET A 140 1.74 31.89 -28.34
CA MET A 140 2.21 30.92 -27.35
C MET A 140 1.66 29.50 -27.51
N GLY A 141 0.83 29.28 -28.56
CA GLY A 141 0.19 27.99 -28.78
C GLY A 141 -0.86 27.68 -27.70
N GLU A 142 -0.82 26.47 -27.19
CA GLU A 142 -1.59 26.07 -26.02
C GLU A 142 -0.88 26.57 -24.75
N GLY A 143 -1.27 27.68 -24.22
CA GLY A 143 -0.75 28.22 -22.97
C GLY A 143 -1.32 29.63 -22.77
N ASP A 144 -1.62 29.96 -21.54
CA ASP A 144 -2.26 31.21 -21.19
C ASP A 144 -1.49 31.88 -20.05
N PHE A 145 -0.41 32.57 -20.42
CA PHE A 145 0.26 33.45 -19.46
C PHE A 145 -0.61 34.71 -19.27
N SER A 146 -1.43 34.70 -18.25
CA SER A 146 -2.27 35.86 -17.88
C SER A 146 -3.32 36.28 -18.91
N GLY A 147 -3.90 35.35 -19.69
CA GLY A 147 -4.99 35.63 -20.63
C GLY A 147 -4.54 36.21 -21.99
N GLN A 148 -3.23 36.18 -22.26
CA GLN A 148 -2.70 36.77 -23.52
C GLN A 148 -2.22 35.68 -24.48
N SER A 149 -2.80 35.64 -25.68
CA SER A 149 -2.43 34.66 -26.72
C SER A 149 -1.15 35.01 -27.50
N LYS A 150 -0.72 36.27 -27.46
CA LYS A 150 0.50 36.77 -28.13
C LYS A 150 1.29 37.67 -27.20
N LEU A 151 2.58 37.47 -27.14
CA LEU A 151 3.51 38.24 -26.31
C LEU A 151 4.83 38.46 -27.06
N PRO A 152 5.60 39.52 -26.70
CA PRO A 152 6.97 39.67 -27.14
C PRO A 152 7.82 38.49 -26.70
N LEU A 153 8.80 38.05 -27.47
CA LEU A 153 9.70 36.97 -27.12
C LEU A 153 10.38 37.20 -25.76
N SER A 154 10.83 38.41 -25.50
CA SER A 154 11.42 38.76 -24.19
C SER A 154 10.49 38.50 -23.02
N GLN A 155 9.20 38.82 -23.16
CA GLN A 155 8.19 38.58 -22.11
C GLN A 155 7.88 37.08 -21.98
N ILE A 156 7.80 36.35 -23.09
CA ILE A 156 7.63 34.90 -23.10
C ILE A 156 8.75 34.25 -22.31
N ILE A 157 10.00 34.59 -22.56
CA ILE A 157 11.18 34.07 -21.86
C ILE A 157 11.13 34.43 -20.37
N SER A 158 10.79 35.70 -20.06
CA SER A 158 10.65 36.13 -18.66
C SER A 158 9.61 35.32 -17.91
N ASN A 159 8.41 35.15 -18.50
CA ASN A 159 7.33 34.39 -17.91
C ASN A 159 7.70 32.91 -17.73
N LEU A 160 8.37 32.31 -18.73
CA LEU A 160 8.84 30.92 -18.65
C LEU A 160 9.88 30.72 -17.54
N LYS A 161 10.85 31.63 -17.44
CA LYS A 161 11.86 31.60 -16.37
C LYS A 161 11.21 31.75 -14.99
N GLN A 162 10.27 32.67 -14.85
CA GLN A 162 9.53 32.86 -13.60
C GLN A 162 8.73 31.62 -13.21
N THR A 163 8.04 30.99 -14.18
CA THR A 163 7.19 29.84 -13.95
C THR A 163 7.96 28.57 -13.64
N TYR A 164 9.07 28.30 -14.37
CA TYR A 164 9.73 27.00 -14.37
C TYR A 164 11.14 26.99 -13.80
N CYS A 165 11.79 28.15 -13.64
CA CYS A 165 13.19 28.26 -13.23
C CYS A 165 13.39 29.10 -11.94
N GLY A 166 12.30 29.44 -11.25
CA GLY A 166 12.33 30.18 -9.97
C GLY A 166 12.56 29.25 -8.76
N HIS A 167 12.03 29.67 -7.60
CA HIS A 167 12.04 28.87 -6.38
C HIS A 167 11.00 27.72 -6.37
N ILE A 168 10.23 27.59 -7.44
CA ILE A 168 9.30 26.47 -7.64
C ILE A 168 9.38 26.03 -9.09
N ALA A 169 9.26 24.72 -9.31
CA ALA A 169 9.18 24.12 -10.63
C ALA A 169 8.25 22.91 -10.60
N VAL A 170 7.66 22.54 -11.73
CA VAL A 170 6.71 21.42 -11.80
C VAL A 170 7.07 20.50 -12.95
N GLU A 171 7.07 19.19 -12.68
CA GLU A 171 7.23 18.14 -13.66
C GLU A 171 5.88 17.45 -13.91
N TYR A 172 5.40 17.48 -15.16
CA TYR A 172 4.07 16.95 -15.49
C TYR A 172 3.94 16.49 -16.96
N ILE A 173 4.92 16.74 -17.81
CA ILE A 173 4.82 16.48 -19.24
C ILE A 173 4.65 14.99 -19.57
N TYR A 174 5.16 14.11 -18.71
CA TYR A 174 5.03 12.67 -18.84
C TYR A 174 3.61 12.15 -18.51
N ILE A 175 2.70 12.98 -18.01
CA ILE A 175 1.31 12.58 -17.73
C ILE A 175 0.60 12.30 -19.06
N PRO A 176 0.11 11.06 -19.31
CA PRO A 176 -0.50 10.72 -20.58
C PRO A 176 -1.88 11.37 -20.77
N ASN A 177 -2.62 11.60 -19.68
CA ASN A 177 -3.92 12.24 -19.73
C ASN A 177 -3.79 13.73 -20.09
N THR A 178 -4.42 14.13 -21.22
CA THR A 178 -4.31 15.50 -21.73
C THR A 178 -5.00 16.52 -20.84
N GLU A 179 -6.13 16.18 -20.21
CA GLU A 179 -6.84 17.09 -19.30
C GLU A 179 -6.01 17.38 -18.06
N GLU A 180 -5.45 16.37 -17.44
CA GLU A 180 -4.57 16.51 -16.27
C GLU A 180 -3.35 17.36 -16.62
N ARG A 181 -2.68 17.04 -17.73
CA ARG A 181 -1.49 17.76 -18.17
C ARG A 181 -1.77 19.23 -18.45
N ARG A 182 -2.92 19.55 -19.09
CA ARG A 182 -3.37 20.92 -19.33
C ARG A 182 -3.72 21.63 -18.02
N TRP A 183 -4.36 20.94 -17.10
CA TRP A 183 -4.72 21.52 -15.81
C TRP A 183 -3.47 21.91 -15.02
N VAL A 184 -2.50 21.02 -14.90
CA VAL A 184 -1.24 21.34 -14.19
C VAL A 184 -0.54 22.50 -14.84
N ARG A 185 -0.37 22.47 -16.18
CA ARG A 185 0.21 23.59 -16.91
C ARG A 185 -0.47 24.91 -16.60
N ASN A 186 -1.78 24.97 -16.77
CA ASN A 186 -2.54 26.21 -16.61
C ASN A 186 -2.51 26.71 -15.17
N TYR A 187 -2.51 25.79 -14.18
CA TYR A 187 -2.43 26.15 -12.77
C TYR A 187 -1.17 26.97 -12.46
N PHE A 188 -0.03 26.58 -12.99
CA PHE A 188 1.23 27.27 -12.76
C PHE A 188 1.47 28.44 -13.72
N GLU A 189 1.15 28.29 -14.99
CA GLU A 189 1.38 29.34 -16.00
C GLU A 189 0.48 30.58 -15.81
N SER A 190 -0.78 30.40 -15.39
CA SER A 190 -1.73 31.51 -15.21
C SER A 190 -1.29 32.54 -14.16
N VAL A 191 -0.57 32.08 -13.14
CA VAL A 191 -0.07 32.91 -12.03
C VAL A 191 1.46 33.04 -12.03
N LEU A 192 2.13 32.53 -13.08
CA LEU A 192 3.60 32.54 -13.23
C LEU A 192 4.30 31.92 -12.01
N SER A 193 3.73 30.86 -11.44
CA SER A 193 4.19 30.20 -10.20
C SER A 193 4.43 31.19 -9.02
N THR A 194 3.70 32.28 -9.00
CA THR A 194 3.82 33.33 -7.97
C THR A 194 2.52 33.40 -7.17
N PRO A 195 2.56 32.96 -5.91
CA PRO A 195 1.39 33.04 -5.04
C PRO A 195 1.08 34.48 -4.65
N SER A 196 -0.19 34.72 -4.32
CA SER A 196 -0.65 35.99 -3.76
C SER A 196 -1.31 35.75 -2.41
N TYR A 197 -0.69 36.24 -1.34
CA TYR A 197 -1.20 36.14 0.02
C TYR A 197 -1.46 37.55 0.58
N ASN A 198 -2.55 37.67 1.35
CA ASN A 198 -2.83 38.90 2.07
C ASN A 198 -1.94 39.01 3.34
N VAL A 199 -1.95 40.20 3.97
CA VAL A 199 -1.14 40.48 5.15
C VAL A 199 -1.35 39.47 6.28
N GLU A 200 -2.58 39.09 6.55
CA GLU A 200 -2.92 38.14 7.61
C GLU A 200 -2.35 36.74 7.32
N GLN A 201 -2.49 36.25 6.10
CA GLN A 201 -1.93 34.98 5.66
C GLN A 201 -0.40 34.97 5.78
N LYS A 202 0.28 36.02 5.34
CA LYS A 202 1.73 36.17 5.47
C LYS A 202 2.18 36.18 6.93
N ARG A 203 1.50 36.94 7.79
CA ARG A 203 1.75 36.95 9.24
C ARG A 203 1.53 35.58 9.87
N ARG A 204 0.52 34.83 9.43
CA ARG A 204 0.28 33.48 9.90
C ARG A 204 1.43 32.54 9.50
N ILE A 205 1.84 32.55 8.25
CA ILE A 205 2.99 31.74 7.78
C ILE A 205 4.24 32.06 8.64
N LEU A 206 4.52 33.35 8.93
CA LEU A 206 5.65 33.74 9.78
C LEU A 206 5.51 33.19 11.21
N LYS A 207 4.33 33.24 11.79
CA LYS A 207 4.06 32.66 13.13
C LYS A 207 4.33 31.16 13.16
N GLU A 208 3.87 30.41 12.15
CA GLU A 208 4.10 28.97 12.05
C GLU A 208 5.58 28.63 11.88
N MET A 209 6.32 29.39 11.04
CA MET A 209 7.76 29.27 10.91
C MET A 209 8.48 29.58 12.23
N THR A 210 7.98 30.58 12.95
CA THR A 210 8.53 30.96 14.27
C THR A 210 8.29 29.88 15.31
N ALA A 211 7.10 29.28 15.33
CA ALA A 211 6.77 28.18 16.23
C ALA A 211 7.67 26.96 15.96
N ALA A 212 7.84 26.61 14.68
CA ALA A 212 8.68 25.49 14.26
C ALA A 212 10.14 25.69 14.70
N GLU A 213 10.76 26.80 14.35
CA GLU A 213 12.17 27.09 14.69
C GLU A 213 12.38 27.23 16.20
N THR A 214 11.47 27.91 16.88
CA THR A 214 11.64 28.21 18.33
C THR A 214 11.51 26.92 19.15
N LEU A 215 10.62 26.02 18.80
CA LEU A 215 10.52 24.71 19.46
C LEU A 215 11.83 23.93 19.32
N GLU A 216 12.38 23.85 18.11
CA GLU A 216 13.62 23.13 17.86
C GLU A 216 14.79 23.73 18.65
N ARG A 217 14.94 25.07 18.66
CA ARG A 217 15.96 25.76 19.44
C ARG A 217 15.77 25.53 20.94
N TYR A 218 14.54 25.55 21.41
CA TYR A 218 14.23 25.31 22.82
C TYR A 218 14.64 23.91 23.27
N LEU A 219 14.24 22.88 22.47
CA LEU A 219 14.60 21.50 22.75
C LEU A 219 16.11 21.27 22.65
N HIS A 220 16.79 21.90 21.68
CA HIS A 220 18.23 21.82 21.53
C HIS A 220 18.98 22.37 22.74
N THR A 221 18.51 23.48 23.29
CA THR A 221 19.15 24.16 24.46
C THR A 221 18.85 23.42 25.76
N LYS A 222 17.61 22.97 25.94
CA LYS A 222 17.15 22.35 27.20
C LYS A 222 17.56 20.89 27.34
N TYR A 223 17.58 20.13 26.23
CA TYR A 223 17.81 18.68 26.19
C TYR A 223 19.01 18.33 25.29
N VAL A 224 20.17 18.86 25.68
CA VAL A 224 21.42 18.74 24.89
C VAL A 224 21.74 17.27 24.60
N GLY A 225 22.04 16.96 23.34
CA GLY A 225 22.44 15.63 22.88
C GLY A 225 21.35 14.56 22.84
N GLN A 226 20.14 14.85 23.31
CA GLN A 226 19.05 13.90 23.22
C GLN A 226 18.47 13.84 21.80
N LYS A 227 18.27 12.62 21.29
CA LYS A 227 17.71 12.39 19.95
C LYS A 227 16.29 12.96 19.85
N ARG A 228 16.07 13.83 18.86
CA ARG A 228 14.78 14.42 18.53
C ARG A 228 14.50 14.48 17.02
N PHE A 229 15.53 14.32 16.17
CA PHE A 229 15.46 14.41 14.71
C PHE A 229 14.81 15.72 14.24
N GLY A 230 15.37 16.85 14.64
CA GLY A 230 14.80 18.16 14.39
C GLY A 230 14.63 18.51 12.90
N VAL A 231 13.70 19.42 12.62
CA VAL A 231 13.35 19.86 11.27
C VAL A 231 14.13 21.11 10.83
N GLU A 232 15.07 21.59 11.63
CA GLU A 232 15.81 22.82 11.35
C GLU A 232 16.46 22.80 9.96
N GLY A 233 16.15 23.81 9.18
CA GLY A 233 16.46 23.94 7.77
C GLY A 233 15.31 23.53 6.84
N GLY A 234 14.23 22.97 7.38
CA GLY A 234 13.01 22.59 6.66
C GLY A 234 11.73 23.05 7.35
N GLU A 235 11.79 24.13 8.13
CA GLU A 235 10.67 24.65 8.93
C GLU A 235 9.45 25.02 8.10
N SER A 236 9.65 25.40 6.85
CA SER A 236 8.56 25.69 5.90
C SER A 236 7.63 24.50 5.63
N ALA A 237 8.12 23.26 5.80
CA ALA A 237 7.28 22.08 5.71
C ALA A 237 6.22 22.02 6.84
N ILE A 238 6.54 22.54 8.04
CA ILE A 238 5.58 22.66 9.14
C ILE A 238 4.51 23.69 8.82
N ALA A 239 4.92 24.88 8.35
CA ALA A 239 3.97 25.91 7.89
C ALA A 239 3.09 25.41 6.75
N GLY A 240 3.67 24.69 5.77
CA GLY A 240 2.93 24.05 4.68
C GLY A 240 1.94 23.00 5.17
N LEU A 241 2.30 22.15 6.14
CA LEU A 241 1.40 21.14 6.70
C LEU A 241 0.24 21.78 7.49
N ASN A 242 0.50 22.84 8.26
CA ASN A 242 -0.56 23.62 8.87
C ASN A 242 -1.49 24.21 7.82
N TYR A 243 -0.92 24.81 6.75
CA TYR A 243 -1.69 25.35 5.64
C TYR A 243 -2.58 24.28 5.00
N LEU A 244 -2.08 23.06 4.78
CA LEU A 244 -2.86 21.92 4.27
C LEU A 244 -4.08 21.67 5.15
N ILE A 245 -3.89 21.48 6.46
CA ILE A 245 -4.96 21.16 7.41
C ILE A 245 -6.01 22.26 7.46
N GLN A 246 -5.57 23.52 7.48
CA GLN A 246 -6.47 24.67 7.56
C GLN A 246 -7.31 24.87 6.29
N ASN A 247 -6.84 24.38 5.13
CA ASN A 247 -7.52 24.59 3.84
C ASN A 247 -8.20 23.32 3.29
N ALA A 248 -7.80 22.12 3.72
CA ALA A 248 -8.39 20.86 3.24
C ALA A 248 -9.90 20.78 3.48
N GLY A 249 -10.40 21.35 4.59
CA GLY A 249 -11.82 21.40 4.91
C GLY A 249 -12.67 22.18 3.91
N LYS A 250 -12.07 23.12 3.14
CA LYS A 250 -12.75 23.84 2.06
C LYS A 250 -13.33 22.89 1.01
N ASP A 251 -12.63 21.79 0.78
CA ASP A 251 -12.99 20.76 -0.19
C ASP A 251 -13.82 19.60 0.38
N GLY A 252 -14.24 19.73 1.64
CA GLY A 252 -15.08 18.74 2.34
C GLY A 252 -14.27 17.64 3.05
N VAL A 253 -12.97 17.80 3.22
CA VAL A 253 -12.15 16.88 4.04
C VAL A 253 -12.54 17.04 5.50
N GLU A 254 -12.86 15.95 6.16
CA GLU A 254 -13.22 15.87 7.58
C GLU A 254 -12.08 15.26 8.41
N GLU A 255 -11.20 14.50 7.78
CA GLU A 255 -10.10 13.82 8.45
C GLU A 255 -8.81 13.80 7.61
N VAL A 256 -7.68 14.08 8.25
CA VAL A 256 -6.33 13.94 7.69
C VAL A 256 -5.57 12.86 8.44
N ILE A 257 -5.02 11.88 7.72
CA ILE A 257 -4.21 10.81 8.30
C ILE A 257 -2.77 10.96 7.81
N ILE A 258 -1.85 11.19 8.75
CA ILE A 258 -0.45 11.47 8.45
C ILE A 258 0.40 10.23 8.73
N GLY A 259 1.20 9.82 7.75
CA GLY A 259 2.35 8.93 7.91
C GLY A 259 3.63 9.72 7.73
N MET A 260 4.58 9.55 8.62
CA MET A 260 5.85 10.26 8.49
C MET A 260 7.01 9.55 9.20
N ALA A 261 8.22 9.80 8.69
CA ALA A 261 9.47 9.42 9.33
C ALA A 261 9.75 10.29 10.59
N HIS A 262 10.94 10.16 11.14
CA HIS A 262 11.32 10.81 12.41
C HIS A 262 11.53 12.33 12.31
N ARG A 263 12.08 12.82 11.19
CA ARG A 263 12.49 14.22 11.03
C ARG A 263 11.31 15.17 11.09
N GLY A 264 11.36 16.07 12.07
CA GLY A 264 10.28 17.04 12.33
C GLY A 264 9.06 16.45 13.04
N ARG A 265 9.08 15.16 13.42
CA ARG A 265 7.91 14.51 14.02
C ARG A 265 7.49 15.14 15.35
N LEU A 266 8.45 15.49 16.22
CA LEU A 266 8.12 16.16 17.48
C LEU A 266 7.50 17.53 17.25
N ASN A 267 7.94 18.23 16.21
CA ASN A 267 7.35 19.50 15.77
C ASN A 267 5.91 19.32 15.27
N VAL A 268 5.67 18.28 14.46
CA VAL A 268 4.30 17.92 14.02
C VAL A 268 3.42 17.58 15.22
N LEU A 269 3.91 16.80 16.19
CA LEU A 269 3.15 16.47 17.40
C LEU A 269 2.71 17.70 18.16
N VAL A 270 3.61 18.68 18.36
CA VAL A 270 3.33 19.88 19.17
C VAL A 270 2.59 20.94 18.36
N ASN A 271 3.14 21.38 17.22
CA ASN A 271 2.63 22.53 16.49
C ASN A 271 1.47 22.22 15.53
N ILE A 272 1.34 20.97 15.10
CA ILE A 272 0.26 20.55 14.18
C ILE A 272 -0.85 19.84 14.93
N LEU A 273 -0.52 18.85 15.76
CA LEU A 273 -1.50 18.00 16.44
C LEU A 273 -1.87 18.52 17.84
N GLY A 274 -1.16 19.52 18.34
CA GLY A 274 -1.46 20.15 19.64
C GLY A 274 -1.15 19.28 20.86
N LYS A 275 -0.18 18.35 20.76
CA LYS A 275 0.36 17.66 21.93
C LYS A 275 0.96 18.68 22.87
N LYS A 276 0.54 18.68 24.15
CA LYS A 276 1.03 19.66 25.12
C LYS A 276 2.55 19.62 25.25
N PRO A 277 3.25 20.76 25.18
CA PRO A 277 4.70 20.81 25.42
C PRO A 277 5.12 20.17 26.74
N ALA A 278 4.34 20.36 27.81
CA ALA A 278 4.59 19.73 29.11
C ALA A 278 4.66 18.20 29.03
N ASP A 279 3.77 17.55 28.25
CA ASP A 279 3.77 16.11 28.10
C ASP A 279 5.02 15.63 27.33
N LEU A 280 5.41 16.36 26.28
CA LEU A 280 6.64 16.08 25.55
C LEU A 280 7.89 16.25 26.44
N PHE A 281 7.92 17.31 27.28
CA PHE A 281 9.04 17.53 28.20
C PHE A 281 9.14 16.43 29.24
N ALA A 282 8.01 15.94 29.75
CA ALA A 282 7.99 14.82 30.68
C ALA A 282 8.59 13.53 30.04
N GLU A 283 8.39 13.31 28.73
CA GLU A 283 9.04 12.22 28.00
C GLU A 283 10.56 12.40 27.90
N PHE A 284 11.04 13.62 27.63
CA PHE A 284 12.47 13.92 27.62
C PHE A 284 13.14 13.74 28.99
N GLU A 285 12.42 14.02 30.04
CA GLU A 285 12.90 13.98 31.43
C GLU A 285 12.67 12.60 32.08
N GLY A 286 12.09 11.61 31.36
CA GLY A 286 11.81 10.29 31.88
C GLY A 286 10.74 10.29 33.00
N ARG A 287 9.90 11.31 33.06
CA ARG A 287 8.81 11.49 34.05
C ARG A 287 7.42 11.16 33.45
N ALA A 288 7.37 10.76 32.20
CA ALA A 288 6.09 10.36 31.57
C ALA A 288 5.52 9.11 32.24
N GLU A 289 4.21 9.06 32.39
CA GLU A 289 3.52 7.90 32.94
C GLU A 289 3.68 6.68 32.03
N ILE A 290 4.13 5.57 32.60
CA ILE A 290 4.27 4.29 31.90
C ILE A 290 2.89 3.64 31.81
N LYS A 291 2.26 3.70 30.61
CA LYS A 291 0.92 3.16 30.37
C LYS A 291 0.92 1.84 29.58
N LEU A 292 2.03 1.52 28.93
CA LEU A 292 2.16 0.37 28.04
C LEU A 292 3.19 -0.62 28.58
N PRO A 293 3.02 -1.92 28.33
CA PRO A 293 3.96 -2.94 28.85
C PRO A 293 5.40 -2.69 28.39
N SER A 294 5.61 -2.41 27.11
CA SER A 294 6.93 -2.10 26.54
C SER A 294 7.12 -0.61 26.28
N GLY A 295 6.11 0.04 25.67
CA GLY A 295 6.23 1.39 25.16
C GLY A 295 7.21 1.53 23.99
N ASP A 296 7.41 2.75 23.52
CA ASP A 296 8.35 3.05 22.43
C ASP A 296 8.95 4.46 22.64
N VAL A 297 9.97 4.78 21.87
CA VAL A 297 10.63 6.09 21.93
C VAL A 297 9.69 7.22 21.45
N LYS A 298 9.85 8.41 22.02
CA LYS A 298 8.97 9.56 21.77
C LYS A 298 8.75 9.92 20.29
N TYR A 299 9.75 9.73 19.45
CA TYR A 299 9.68 10.04 18.02
C TYR A 299 9.08 8.90 17.16
N HIS A 300 8.58 7.81 17.79
CA HIS A 300 7.75 6.79 17.15
C HIS A 300 6.26 6.93 17.50
N MET A 301 5.96 7.66 18.56
CA MET A 301 4.60 7.76 19.06
C MET A 301 3.65 8.44 18.06
N GLY A 302 2.47 7.89 17.95
CA GLY A 302 1.35 8.48 17.23
C GLY A 302 0.53 9.41 18.11
N PHE A 303 -0.33 10.19 17.50
CA PHE A 303 -1.23 11.10 18.21
C PHE A 303 -2.45 11.39 17.33
N SER A 304 -3.58 11.72 17.93
CA SER A 304 -4.72 12.25 17.18
C SER A 304 -5.43 13.34 17.99
N SER A 305 -5.95 14.32 17.29
CA SER A 305 -6.70 15.42 17.86
C SER A 305 -7.69 16.02 16.86
N ASP A 306 -8.66 16.72 17.38
CA ASP A 306 -9.60 17.51 16.59
C ASP A 306 -9.12 18.96 16.60
N ILE A 307 -8.93 19.54 15.42
CA ILE A 307 -8.35 20.86 15.22
C ILE A 307 -9.43 21.81 14.70
N ALA A 308 -9.51 23.00 15.25
CA ALA A 308 -10.34 24.07 14.74
C ALA A 308 -9.76 24.61 13.42
N THR A 309 -10.55 24.62 12.36
CA THR A 309 -10.19 25.25 11.08
C THR A 309 -11.25 26.26 10.65
N PRO A 310 -10.95 27.18 9.73
CA PRO A 310 -11.95 28.10 9.18
C PRO A 310 -13.15 27.41 8.53
N HIS A 311 -12.98 26.13 8.15
CA HIS A 311 -13.98 25.34 7.46
C HIS A 311 -14.68 24.31 8.35
N GLY A 312 -14.47 24.37 9.66
CA GLY A 312 -15.03 23.45 10.64
C GLY A 312 -13.98 22.58 11.31
N PRO A 313 -14.41 21.67 12.20
CA PRO A 313 -13.52 20.75 12.89
C PRO A 313 -12.84 19.79 11.92
N MET A 314 -11.54 19.59 12.06
CA MET A 314 -10.73 18.64 11.30
C MET A 314 -10.13 17.62 12.26
N HIS A 315 -10.42 16.33 12.06
CA HIS A 315 -9.72 15.28 12.78
C HIS A 315 -8.36 15.02 12.13
N VAL A 316 -7.28 15.15 12.89
CA VAL A 316 -5.94 14.90 12.40
C VAL A 316 -5.31 13.77 13.21
N SER A 317 -4.81 12.75 12.52
CA SER A 317 -4.14 11.62 13.15
C SER A 317 -2.76 11.38 12.54
N LEU A 318 -1.77 11.19 13.41
CA LEU A 318 -0.42 10.78 13.07
C LEU A 318 -0.25 9.32 13.44
N ALA A 319 0.02 8.48 12.45
CA ALA A 319 0.24 7.05 12.66
C ALA A 319 1.49 6.80 13.51
N PHE A 320 1.49 5.73 14.29
CA PHE A 320 2.71 5.20 14.92
C PHE A 320 3.70 4.77 13.84
N ASN A 321 4.98 4.91 14.09
CA ASN A 321 6.02 4.62 13.11
C ASN A 321 7.20 3.90 13.77
N PRO A 322 7.67 2.77 13.25
CA PRO A 322 8.92 2.16 13.71
C PRO A 322 10.14 2.89 13.10
N SER A 323 11.35 2.47 13.47
CA SER A 323 12.58 2.96 12.84
C SER A 323 12.76 2.52 11.39
N HIS A 324 11.99 1.53 10.94
CA HIS A 324 11.98 1.07 9.55
C HIS A 324 11.23 2.09 8.70
N LEU A 325 11.99 2.89 7.97
CA LEU A 325 11.43 4.01 7.19
C LEU A 325 10.45 3.51 6.11
N GLU A 326 9.44 4.31 5.82
CA GLU A 326 8.46 4.15 4.74
C GLU A 326 7.44 3.01 4.92
N ILE A 327 7.68 2.03 5.80
CA ILE A 327 6.71 0.93 6.00
C ILE A 327 5.36 1.40 6.56
N VAL A 328 5.31 2.57 7.19
CA VAL A 328 4.07 3.19 7.66
C VAL A 328 3.16 3.65 6.52
N ASN A 329 3.69 3.85 5.31
CA ASN A 329 2.95 4.41 4.19
C ASN A 329 1.75 3.55 3.79
N PRO A 330 1.90 2.28 3.45
CA PRO A 330 0.74 1.43 3.16
C PRO A 330 -0.17 1.22 4.39
N VAL A 331 0.35 1.30 5.62
CA VAL A 331 -0.48 1.29 6.85
C VAL A 331 -1.44 2.47 6.89
N VAL A 332 -0.96 3.67 6.56
CA VAL A 332 -1.79 4.89 6.47
C VAL A 332 -2.82 4.76 5.37
N GLU A 333 -2.43 4.27 4.18
CA GLU A 333 -3.35 4.03 3.07
C GLU A 333 -4.47 3.05 3.45
N GLY A 334 -4.12 1.96 4.13
CA GLY A 334 -5.10 0.99 4.64
C GLY A 334 -6.06 1.59 5.66
N SER A 335 -5.54 2.37 6.60
CA SER A 335 -6.34 3.10 7.59
C SER A 335 -7.27 4.11 6.93
N ALA A 336 -6.75 4.91 5.98
CA ALA A 336 -7.56 5.86 5.20
C ALA A 336 -8.68 5.14 4.44
N ARG A 337 -8.37 4.04 3.77
CA ARG A 337 -9.35 3.24 3.03
C ARG A 337 -10.47 2.72 3.90
N ALA A 338 -10.15 2.21 5.10
CA ALA A 338 -11.16 1.71 6.05
C ALA A 338 -12.10 2.84 6.53
N LYS A 339 -11.53 3.99 6.87
CA LYS A 339 -12.29 5.16 7.31
C LYS A 339 -13.15 5.74 6.19
N GLN A 340 -12.61 5.82 4.96
CA GLN A 340 -13.37 6.23 3.78
C GLN A 340 -14.59 5.33 3.55
N LYS A 341 -14.41 4.01 3.68
CA LYS A 341 -15.51 3.05 3.56
C LYS A 341 -16.60 3.26 4.61
N ARG A 342 -16.24 3.57 5.84
CA ARG A 342 -17.18 3.87 6.93
C ARG A 342 -18.01 5.13 6.65
N LEU A 343 -17.44 6.13 5.95
CA LEU A 343 -18.10 7.39 5.61
C LEU A 343 -18.96 7.31 4.33
N GLY A 344 -19.04 6.14 3.66
CA GLY A 344 -19.92 5.90 2.51
C GLY A 344 -19.37 6.43 1.18
N GLU A 345 -20.27 6.78 0.25
CA GLU A 345 -19.93 7.09 -1.15
C GLU A 345 -18.92 8.23 -1.29
N ASN A 346 -19.07 9.30 -0.52
CA ASN A 346 -18.16 10.45 -0.57
C ASN A 346 -16.96 10.34 0.38
N GLY A 347 -16.72 9.15 0.95
CA GLY A 347 -15.66 8.96 1.92
C GLY A 347 -14.26 9.28 1.39
N ARG A 348 -14.02 9.10 0.09
CA ARG A 348 -12.73 9.46 -0.54
C ARG A 348 -12.43 10.96 -0.49
N ASP A 349 -13.44 11.79 -0.56
CA ASP A 349 -13.31 13.24 -0.44
C ASP A 349 -13.15 13.69 1.02
N LYS A 350 -13.65 12.90 1.96
CA LYS A 350 -13.68 13.24 3.38
C LYS A 350 -12.43 12.85 4.16
N VAL A 351 -11.68 11.86 3.68
CA VAL A 351 -10.45 11.38 4.35
C VAL A 351 -9.26 11.55 3.42
N LEU A 352 -8.30 12.35 3.84
CA LEU A 352 -7.08 12.68 3.10
C LEU A 352 -5.87 11.97 3.73
N PRO A 353 -5.23 11.00 3.06
CA PRO A 353 -3.92 10.53 3.44
C PRO A 353 -2.83 11.53 3.05
N VAL A 354 -1.89 11.75 3.96
CA VAL A 354 -0.70 12.58 3.76
C VAL A 354 0.53 11.78 4.18
N LEU A 355 1.50 11.64 3.30
CA LEU A 355 2.73 10.91 3.58
C LEU A 355 3.93 11.85 3.49
N ILE A 356 4.72 11.89 4.56
CA ILE A 356 5.89 12.77 4.68
C ILE A 356 7.15 11.90 4.69
N HIS A 357 8.04 12.15 3.74
CA HIS A 357 9.20 11.32 3.43
C HIS A 357 10.51 12.06 3.63
N GLY A 358 11.59 11.31 3.82
CA GLY A 358 12.96 11.80 3.57
C GLY A 358 13.38 11.41 2.15
N ASP A 359 14.20 12.25 1.51
CA ASP A 359 14.61 12.11 0.11
C ASP A 359 15.27 10.75 -0.22
N SER A 360 16.20 10.31 0.62
CA SER A 360 16.91 9.03 0.40
C SER A 360 16.01 7.82 0.62
N ALA A 361 15.13 7.87 1.61
CA ALA A 361 14.17 6.80 1.87
C ALA A 361 13.10 6.72 0.78
N PHE A 362 12.63 7.86 0.30
CA PHE A 362 11.60 7.94 -0.73
C PHE A 362 11.98 7.20 -2.01
N ILE A 363 13.20 7.42 -2.51
CA ILE A 363 13.70 6.74 -3.73
C ILE A 363 14.23 5.35 -3.45
N GLY A 364 14.80 5.10 -2.26
CA GLY A 364 15.58 3.90 -2.00
C GLY A 364 14.77 2.69 -1.53
N LEU A 365 13.60 2.88 -0.92
CA LEU A 365 12.83 1.80 -0.32
C LEU A 365 11.70 1.33 -1.24
N GLY A 366 11.74 0.04 -1.61
CA GLY A 366 10.81 -0.58 -2.56
C GLY A 366 9.35 -0.53 -2.12
N VAL A 367 9.07 -0.43 -0.82
CA VAL A 367 7.71 -0.28 -0.30
C VAL A 367 7.00 0.98 -0.81
N ASN A 368 7.74 2.06 -1.12
CA ASN A 368 7.16 3.26 -1.74
C ASN A 368 6.69 3.00 -3.16
N GLN A 369 7.49 2.29 -3.95
CA GLN A 369 7.12 1.89 -5.30
C GLN A 369 5.88 1.00 -5.28
N ALA A 370 5.81 0.07 -4.33
CA ALA A 370 4.63 -0.77 -4.13
C ALA A 370 3.41 0.06 -3.70
N THR A 371 3.57 1.02 -2.79
CA THR A 371 2.49 1.92 -2.35
C THR A 371 1.94 2.75 -3.51
N PHE A 372 2.80 3.32 -4.35
CA PHE A 372 2.36 3.98 -5.58
C PHE A 372 1.61 3.04 -6.51
N ASN A 373 2.06 1.79 -6.64
CA ASN A 373 1.37 0.81 -7.48
C ASN A 373 -0.01 0.44 -6.92
N LEU A 374 -0.21 0.46 -5.60
CA LEU A 374 -1.52 0.28 -4.97
C LEU A 374 -2.50 1.43 -5.26
N SER A 375 -2.01 2.66 -5.44
CA SER A 375 -2.80 3.91 -5.39
C SER A 375 -4.00 3.97 -6.32
N LYS A 376 -3.94 3.31 -7.49
CA LYS A 376 -5.02 3.28 -8.48
C LYS A 376 -5.70 1.92 -8.62
N THR A 377 -5.23 0.91 -7.89
CA THR A 377 -5.82 -0.42 -7.95
C THR A 377 -7.16 -0.46 -7.22
N ARG A 378 -8.10 -1.24 -7.74
CA ARG A 378 -9.51 -1.24 -7.33
C ARG A 378 -9.71 -1.53 -5.83
N GLY A 379 -8.90 -2.41 -5.26
CA GLY A 379 -9.02 -2.83 -3.86
C GLY A 379 -8.42 -1.85 -2.86
N TYR A 380 -7.50 -0.98 -3.30
CA TYR A 380 -6.61 -0.24 -2.41
C TYR A 380 -6.70 1.28 -2.55
N THR A 381 -7.15 1.79 -3.69
CA THR A 381 -7.21 3.24 -3.95
C THR A 381 -7.90 4.04 -2.85
N THR A 382 -7.26 5.12 -2.44
CA THR A 382 -7.75 6.09 -1.44
C THR A 382 -8.21 7.42 -2.06
N GLY A 383 -8.22 7.50 -3.39
CA GLY A 383 -8.58 8.75 -4.09
C GLY A 383 -7.46 9.78 -4.06
N GLY A 384 -6.23 9.31 -4.06
CA GLY A 384 -5.01 10.13 -4.11
C GLY A 384 -4.45 10.52 -2.75
N THR A 385 -3.15 10.53 -2.68
CA THR A 385 -2.35 10.86 -1.50
C THR A 385 -1.51 12.08 -1.79
N VAL A 386 -1.39 12.98 -0.82
CA VAL A 386 -0.44 14.09 -0.87
C VAL A 386 0.88 13.61 -0.26
N HIS A 387 1.91 13.50 -1.10
CA HIS A 387 3.25 13.15 -0.67
C HIS A 387 4.09 14.41 -0.48
N ILE A 388 4.74 14.55 0.66
CA ILE A 388 5.63 15.66 0.97
C ILE A 388 7.01 15.10 1.27
N VAL A 389 7.99 15.41 0.42
CA VAL A 389 9.37 15.00 0.64
C VAL A 389 10.13 16.14 1.33
N ILE A 390 10.59 15.92 2.55
CA ILE A 390 11.55 16.81 3.22
C ILE A 390 12.93 16.46 2.68
N ASN A 391 13.28 17.07 1.55
CA ASN A 391 14.50 16.81 0.82
C ASN A 391 15.65 17.64 1.39
N ASN A 392 16.30 17.12 2.41
CA ASN A 392 17.45 17.79 3.03
C ASN A 392 18.78 17.50 2.30
N GLN A 393 18.73 16.85 1.14
CA GLN A 393 19.81 16.63 0.19
C GLN A 393 20.96 15.75 0.72
N ILE A 394 20.71 14.99 1.78
CA ILE A 394 21.67 14.07 2.38
C ILE A 394 20.95 12.91 3.08
N GLY A 395 21.32 11.66 2.75
CA GLY A 395 20.88 10.45 3.45
C GLY A 395 21.92 10.01 4.47
N PHE A 396 21.54 9.94 5.76
CA PHE A 396 22.46 9.61 6.86
C PHE A 396 23.75 10.44 6.81
N THR A 397 24.87 9.81 6.43
CA THR A 397 26.20 10.41 6.33
C THR A 397 26.82 10.24 4.95
N THR A 398 26.02 9.91 3.93
CA THR A 398 26.49 9.67 2.56
C THR A 398 27.26 10.87 2.05
N SER A 399 28.56 10.71 1.84
CA SER A 399 29.48 11.81 1.48
C SER A 399 29.53 12.08 -0.03
N ASP A 400 29.27 11.07 -0.85
CA ASP A 400 29.32 11.16 -2.31
C ASP A 400 27.89 11.06 -2.88
N THR A 401 27.50 12.05 -3.68
CA THR A 401 26.17 12.08 -4.30
C THR A 401 25.96 10.95 -5.31
N ARG A 402 27.02 10.36 -5.86
CA ARG A 402 26.97 9.22 -6.79
C ARG A 402 26.54 7.94 -6.08
N ASP A 403 26.65 7.88 -4.75
CA ASP A 403 26.24 6.73 -3.94
C ASP A 403 24.78 6.82 -3.47
N THR A 404 24.09 7.92 -3.78
CA THR A 404 22.72 8.15 -3.27
C THR A 404 21.64 7.54 -4.14
N ARG A 405 21.73 7.72 -5.46
CA ARG A 405 20.73 7.25 -6.43
C ARG A 405 21.23 7.39 -7.86
N SER A 406 20.59 6.65 -8.77
CA SER A 406 20.86 6.74 -10.22
C SER A 406 20.01 7.81 -10.92
N THR A 407 18.97 8.32 -10.27
CA THR A 407 18.03 9.30 -10.83
C THR A 407 18.47 10.74 -10.55
N VAL A 408 17.98 11.70 -11.33
CA VAL A 408 18.25 13.12 -11.11
C VAL A 408 17.58 13.58 -9.82
N HIS A 409 16.29 13.29 -9.68
CA HIS A 409 15.50 13.65 -8.51
C HIS A 409 15.13 12.42 -7.67
N CYS A 410 15.05 12.57 -6.36
CA CYS A 410 14.54 11.52 -5.48
C CYS A 410 13.07 11.18 -5.79
N THR A 411 12.36 12.08 -6.42
CA THR A 411 10.95 11.96 -6.78
C THR A 411 10.68 11.24 -8.09
N ASP A 412 11.71 10.79 -8.80
CA ASP A 412 11.54 10.15 -10.11
C ASP A 412 10.69 8.86 -10.06
N ILE A 413 10.59 8.18 -8.90
CA ILE A 413 9.68 7.03 -8.72
C ILE A 413 8.20 7.40 -8.91
N ALA A 414 7.79 8.64 -8.64
CA ALA A 414 6.42 9.08 -8.80
C ALA A 414 5.98 9.08 -10.27
N LYS A 415 6.93 9.19 -11.19
CA LYS A 415 6.70 9.13 -12.64
C LYS A 415 6.18 7.77 -13.09
N MET A 416 6.45 6.70 -12.33
CA MET A 416 5.95 5.34 -12.58
C MET A 416 4.42 5.29 -12.67
N VAL A 417 3.74 6.08 -11.84
CA VAL A 417 2.26 6.17 -11.83
C VAL A 417 1.75 7.47 -12.46
N SER A 418 2.63 8.21 -13.11
CA SER A 418 2.33 9.51 -13.74
C SER A 418 1.79 10.55 -12.74
N ALA A 419 2.26 10.54 -11.51
CA ALA A 419 1.93 11.56 -10.52
C ALA A 419 2.74 12.84 -10.81
N PRO A 420 2.14 14.04 -10.84
CA PRO A 420 2.89 15.28 -10.97
C PRO A 420 3.80 15.52 -9.77
N VAL A 421 4.94 16.17 -10.03
CA VAL A 421 5.92 16.52 -9.00
C VAL A 421 6.11 18.02 -8.97
N ILE A 422 5.98 18.63 -7.81
CA ILE A 422 6.23 20.05 -7.56
C ILE A 422 7.49 20.15 -6.70
N HIS A 423 8.56 20.73 -7.27
CA HIS A 423 9.78 21.03 -6.53
C HIS A 423 9.73 22.46 -6.02
N VAL A 424 10.05 22.67 -4.76
CA VAL A 424 10.00 23.99 -4.15
C VAL A 424 11.19 24.20 -3.21
N ASN A 425 11.78 25.40 -3.25
CA ASN A 425 12.83 25.81 -2.33
C ASN A 425 12.24 26.04 -0.93
N GLY A 426 12.78 25.34 0.07
CA GLY A 426 12.33 25.42 1.46
C GLY A 426 12.52 26.77 2.13
N ASP A 427 13.35 27.65 1.59
CA ASP A 427 13.50 29.03 2.07
C ASP A 427 12.35 29.96 1.63
N ASP A 428 11.47 29.50 0.76
CA ASP A 428 10.32 30.25 0.25
C ASP A 428 8.99 29.66 0.77
N PRO A 429 8.57 29.99 2.01
CA PRO A 429 7.41 29.38 2.64
C PRO A 429 6.09 29.74 1.91
N GLU A 430 6.01 30.87 1.21
CA GLU A 430 4.83 31.23 0.43
C GLU A 430 4.66 30.26 -0.75
N ARG A 431 5.76 29.91 -1.45
CA ARG A 431 5.72 28.92 -2.53
C ARG A 431 5.52 27.50 -2.02
N VAL A 432 6.00 27.15 -0.82
CA VAL A 432 5.66 25.88 -0.17
C VAL A 432 4.14 25.77 0.06
N CYS A 433 3.52 26.79 0.63
CA CYS A 433 2.06 26.84 0.80
C CYS A 433 1.31 26.79 -0.53
N PHE A 434 1.82 27.44 -1.59
CA PHE A 434 1.25 27.38 -2.93
C PHE A 434 1.34 25.97 -3.54
N ALA A 435 2.46 25.27 -3.37
CA ALA A 435 2.61 23.88 -3.80
C ALA A 435 1.61 22.96 -3.08
N ILE A 436 1.39 23.18 -1.78
CA ILE A 436 0.38 22.48 -0.98
C ILE A 436 -1.04 22.72 -1.52
N GLN A 437 -1.37 24.00 -1.84
CA GLN A 437 -2.69 24.30 -2.40
C GLN A 437 -2.89 23.61 -3.76
N ALA A 438 -1.88 23.66 -4.63
CA ALA A 438 -1.90 22.96 -5.90
C ALA A 438 -2.12 21.45 -5.75
N ALA A 439 -1.52 20.85 -4.72
CA ALA A 439 -1.69 19.43 -4.42
C ALA A 439 -3.11 19.10 -3.93
N LEU A 440 -3.69 19.90 -3.07
CA LEU A 440 -5.09 19.75 -2.62
C LEU A 440 -6.06 19.85 -3.80
N ASP A 441 -5.91 20.89 -4.63
CA ASP A 441 -6.77 21.13 -5.79
C ASP A 441 -6.65 20.01 -6.84
N TYR A 442 -5.42 19.52 -7.09
CA TYR A 442 -5.18 18.41 -8.00
C TYR A 442 -5.82 17.11 -7.49
N ARG A 443 -5.56 16.76 -6.23
CA ARG A 443 -6.14 15.57 -5.59
C ARG A 443 -7.66 15.61 -5.60
N LYS A 444 -8.25 16.76 -5.26
CA LYS A 444 -9.71 16.96 -5.28
C LYS A 444 -10.29 16.74 -6.67
N LYS A 445 -9.62 17.27 -7.70
CA LYS A 445 -10.12 17.18 -9.08
C LYS A 445 -9.93 15.80 -9.69
N PHE A 446 -8.78 15.16 -9.49
CA PHE A 446 -8.39 13.97 -10.23
C PHE A 446 -8.37 12.68 -9.41
N HIS A 447 -8.48 12.77 -8.08
CA HIS A 447 -8.40 11.64 -7.15
C HIS A 447 -7.13 10.78 -7.38
N LYS A 448 -5.98 11.45 -7.53
CA LYS A 448 -4.67 10.83 -7.80
C LYS A 448 -3.60 11.41 -6.88
N ASP A 449 -2.51 10.68 -6.79
CA ASP A 449 -1.34 11.08 -6.01
C ASP A 449 -0.63 12.26 -6.64
N ILE A 450 -0.04 13.09 -5.79
CA ILE A 450 0.82 14.22 -6.15
C ILE A 450 1.96 14.31 -5.16
N VAL A 451 3.13 14.70 -5.65
CA VAL A 451 4.35 14.79 -4.84
C VAL A 451 4.84 16.22 -4.77
N ILE A 452 5.16 16.67 -3.55
CA ILE A 452 5.79 17.96 -3.29
C ILE A 452 7.19 17.68 -2.75
N ASP A 453 8.21 18.13 -3.45
CA ASP A 453 9.62 18.04 -3.08
C ASP A 453 10.07 19.35 -2.44
N VAL A 454 10.07 19.43 -1.13
CA VAL A 454 10.55 20.60 -0.37
C VAL A 454 12.06 20.48 -0.23
N VAL A 455 12.79 21.10 -1.14
CA VAL A 455 14.25 21.09 -1.14
C VAL A 455 14.76 22.02 -0.06
N CYS A 456 15.39 21.46 0.94
CA CYS A 456 15.85 22.14 2.12
C CYS A 456 17.25 21.67 2.53
N TYR A 457 17.65 21.91 3.75
CA TYR A 457 18.89 21.36 4.30
C TYR A 457 18.67 20.85 5.72
N ARG A 458 19.61 20.08 6.22
CA ARG A 458 19.63 19.55 7.59
C ARG A 458 20.66 20.34 8.40
N LYS A 459 20.22 21.05 9.43
CA LYS A 459 21.11 21.92 10.20
C LYS A 459 22.13 21.15 11.05
N TRP A 460 21.71 20.04 11.66
CA TRP A 460 22.52 19.18 12.52
C TRP A 460 22.88 17.87 11.82
N GLY A 461 23.53 16.94 12.51
CA GLY A 461 23.79 15.60 12.02
C GLY A 461 22.54 14.79 11.69
N HIS A 462 22.71 13.51 11.44
CA HIS A 462 21.56 12.61 11.24
C HIS A 462 20.64 12.65 12.47
N ASN A 463 21.23 12.69 13.65
CA ASN A 463 20.59 13.02 14.92
C ASN A 463 21.49 14.02 15.69
N GLU A 464 21.03 14.47 16.84
CA GLU A 464 21.68 15.52 17.63
C GLU A 464 23.00 15.08 18.32
N GLY A 465 23.31 13.79 18.31
CA GLY A 465 24.59 13.24 18.78
C GLY A 465 25.64 13.02 17.68
N ASP A 466 25.29 13.36 16.42
CA ASP A 466 26.15 13.15 15.24
C ASP A 466 26.79 14.46 14.81
N ASP A 467 28.11 14.44 14.54
CA ASP A 467 28.82 15.59 13.95
C ASP A 467 28.90 15.45 12.42
N PRO A 468 28.07 16.18 11.69
CA PRO A 468 27.99 16.06 10.24
C PRO A 468 29.22 16.63 9.51
N THR A 469 30.08 17.42 10.20
CA THR A 469 31.28 18.00 9.59
C THR A 469 32.31 16.93 9.26
N LEU A 470 32.28 15.78 9.92
CA LEU A 470 33.16 14.66 9.68
C LEU A 470 33.02 14.10 8.24
N THR A 471 31.81 14.12 7.69
CA THR A 471 31.52 13.55 6.36
C THR A 471 31.12 14.58 5.33
N GLN A 472 30.62 15.75 5.74
CA GLN A 472 30.10 16.80 4.86
C GLN A 472 30.63 18.21 5.19
N PRO A 473 31.97 18.41 5.26
CA PRO A 473 32.56 19.67 5.73
C PRO A 473 32.17 20.88 4.85
N MET A 474 32.10 20.68 3.54
CA MET A 474 31.73 21.77 2.62
C MET A 474 30.26 22.18 2.73
N MET A 475 29.38 21.20 2.86
CA MET A 475 27.95 21.47 3.03
C MET A 475 27.70 22.21 4.33
N TYR A 476 28.26 21.73 5.43
CA TYR A 476 28.03 22.33 6.75
C TYR A 476 28.74 23.67 6.96
N LYS A 477 29.78 23.95 6.19
CA LYS A 477 30.33 25.32 6.09
C LYS A 477 29.28 26.29 5.53
N LYS A 478 28.48 25.89 4.53
CA LYS A 478 27.38 26.71 4.02
C LYS A 478 26.19 26.76 4.99
N VAL A 479 25.84 25.62 5.59
CA VAL A 479 24.77 25.51 6.59
C VAL A 479 25.04 26.47 7.78
N SER A 480 26.27 26.52 8.28
CA SER A 480 26.63 27.38 9.41
C SER A 480 26.52 28.88 9.11
N GLN A 481 26.62 29.27 7.83
CA GLN A 481 26.49 30.64 7.36
C GLN A 481 25.05 31.02 6.95
N HIS A 482 24.16 30.04 6.85
CA HIS A 482 22.80 30.27 6.43
C HIS A 482 21.96 30.86 7.58
N PRO A 483 21.23 31.98 7.37
CA PRO A 483 20.49 32.66 8.42
C PRO A 483 19.26 31.87 8.93
N GLY A 484 18.77 30.92 8.15
CA GLY A 484 17.53 30.17 8.35
C GLY A 484 16.34 30.74 7.59
N ALA A 485 15.45 29.85 7.14
CA ALA A 485 14.29 30.21 6.31
C ALA A 485 13.38 31.24 6.99
N ARG A 486 13.14 31.11 8.31
CA ARG A 486 12.35 32.08 9.07
C ARG A 486 12.97 33.48 9.05
N ALA A 487 14.29 33.60 9.22
CA ALA A 487 14.95 34.89 9.21
C ALA A 487 14.86 35.57 7.85
N LEU A 488 15.11 34.82 6.77
CA LEU A 488 14.97 35.33 5.39
C LEU A 488 13.53 35.79 5.11
N TYR A 489 12.55 35.03 5.54
CA TYR A 489 11.15 35.40 5.37
C TYR A 489 10.78 36.64 6.23
N THR A 490 11.32 36.75 7.42
CA THR A 490 11.14 37.97 8.28
C THR A 490 11.68 39.21 7.59
N GLU A 491 12.90 39.17 7.04
CA GLU A 491 13.50 40.26 6.28
C GLU A 491 12.64 40.65 5.08
N GLN A 492 12.13 39.69 4.34
CA GLN A 492 11.21 39.95 3.23
C GLN A 492 9.95 40.67 3.71
N LEU A 493 9.30 40.19 4.78
CA LEU A 493 8.06 40.80 5.28
C LEU A 493 8.25 42.20 5.87
N ILE A 494 9.40 42.46 6.44
CA ILE A 494 9.79 43.84 6.89
C ILE A 494 9.95 44.76 5.70
N ALA A 495 10.64 44.30 4.63
CA ALA A 495 10.81 45.07 3.41
C ALA A 495 9.46 45.34 2.70
N GLU A 496 8.52 44.44 2.80
CA GLU A 496 7.14 44.59 2.29
C GLU A 496 6.23 45.40 3.22
N GLY A 497 6.69 45.80 4.43
CA GLY A 497 5.89 46.54 5.42
C GLY A 497 4.79 45.72 6.07
N VAL A 498 4.87 44.37 6.01
CA VAL A 498 3.88 43.44 6.60
C VAL A 498 4.07 43.32 8.10
N VAL A 499 5.31 43.27 8.57
CA VAL A 499 5.68 43.22 9.98
C VAL A 499 6.84 44.16 10.30
N THR A 500 6.99 44.53 11.55
CA THR A 500 8.19 45.23 12.09
C THR A 500 9.12 44.18 12.74
N GLN A 501 10.39 44.56 12.93
CA GLN A 501 11.34 43.71 13.66
C GLN A 501 10.83 43.41 15.09
N ALA A 502 10.29 44.41 15.77
CA ALA A 502 9.76 44.26 17.13
C ALA A 502 8.57 43.30 17.22
N GLU A 503 7.68 43.28 16.20
CA GLU A 503 6.60 42.29 16.11
C GLU A 503 7.15 40.89 15.91
N ALA A 504 8.11 40.69 14.99
CA ALA A 504 8.73 39.39 14.73
C ALA A 504 9.45 38.84 15.97
N ASP A 505 10.21 39.69 16.68
CA ASP A 505 10.86 39.32 17.95
C ASP A 505 9.84 39.00 19.04
N GLY A 506 8.72 39.72 19.05
CA GLY A 506 7.60 39.46 19.94
C GLY A 506 6.97 38.07 19.74
N TYR A 507 6.87 37.57 18.50
CA TYR A 507 6.39 36.21 18.24
C TYR A 507 7.33 35.16 18.82
N ILE A 508 8.65 35.33 18.70
CA ILE A 508 9.65 34.42 19.27
C ILE A 508 9.52 34.39 20.79
N GLN A 509 9.44 35.57 21.42
CA GLN A 509 9.36 35.65 22.87
C GLN A 509 8.07 35.05 23.42
N ALA A 510 6.93 35.34 22.80
CA ALA A 510 5.64 34.79 23.20
C ALA A 510 5.63 33.25 23.13
N TYR A 511 6.26 32.67 22.08
CA TYR A 511 6.35 31.24 21.95
C TYR A 511 7.27 30.60 23.01
N ARG A 512 8.41 31.21 23.28
CA ARG A 512 9.31 30.76 24.37
C ARG A 512 8.65 30.81 25.74
N ASP A 513 7.94 31.91 26.05
CA ASP A 513 7.23 32.08 27.33
C ASP A 513 6.15 31.00 27.51
N ALA A 514 5.48 30.61 26.44
CA ALA A 514 4.53 29.52 26.46
C ALA A 514 5.21 28.14 26.67
N LEU A 515 6.33 27.87 26.00
CA LEU A 515 7.12 26.64 26.21
C LEU A 515 7.66 26.56 27.65
N ASP A 516 8.11 27.65 28.25
CA ASP A 516 8.57 27.68 29.64
C ASP A 516 7.45 27.29 30.63
N LYS A 517 6.20 27.58 30.31
CA LYS A 517 5.01 27.13 31.03
C LYS A 517 4.54 25.72 30.66
N GLY A 518 5.10 25.13 29.62
CA GLY A 518 4.64 23.86 29.06
C GLY A 518 3.31 23.94 28.30
N GLU A 519 2.98 25.11 27.76
CA GLU A 519 1.72 25.44 27.12
C GLU A 519 1.90 25.82 25.65
N HIS A 520 0.82 25.94 24.92
CA HIS A 520 0.77 26.52 23.59
C HIS A 520 0.49 28.03 23.65
N VAL A 521 0.96 28.79 22.62
CA VAL A 521 0.61 30.22 22.48
C VAL A 521 -0.89 30.34 22.15
N GLU A 522 -1.39 29.50 21.25
CA GLU A 522 -2.80 29.42 20.88
C GLU A 522 -3.25 27.96 20.93
N GLN A 523 -4.34 27.68 21.64
CA GLN A 523 -4.91 26.33 21.66
C GLN A 523 -5.83 26.15 20.46
N THR A 524 -5.40 25.37 19.47
CA THR A 524 -6.16 25.06 18.26
C THR A 524 -6.95 23.76 18.38
N THR A 525 -6.67 22.95 19.41
CA THR A 525 -7.35 21.70 19.66
C THR A 525 -8.70 21.87 20.31
N LEU A 526 -9.69 21.15 19.82
CA LEU A 526 -11.06 21.12 20.35
C LEU A 526 -11.18 20.04 21.43
N SER A 527 -11.77 20.36 22.55
CA SER A 527 -12.19 19.38 23.55
C SER A 527 -13.56 18.81 23.17
N ASN A 528 -13.71 17.48 23.20
CA ASN A 528 -14.99 16.77 23.04
C ASN A 528 -15.51 16.56 21.60
N PHE A 529 -14.70 16.61 20.58
CA PHE A 529 -15.11 16.16 19.24
C PHE A 529 -14.59 14.74 18.99
N GLN A 530 -15.47 13.74 18.89
CA GLN A 530 -15.10 12.31 18.77
C GLN A 530 -15.74 11.61 17.57
N ARG A 531 -16.22 12.37 16.59
CA ARG A 531 -17.03 11.85 15.48
C ARG A 531 -16.36 10.73 14.66
N THR A 532 -15.02 10.77 14.56
CA THR A 532 -14.26 9.84 13.70
C THR A 532 -13.49 8.77 14.47
N GLN A 533 -13.55 8.78 15.80
CA GLN A 533 -12.84 7.81 16.63
C GLN A 533 -13.37 6.38 16.43
N ILE A 534 -12.45 5.44 16.56
CA ILE A 534 -12.75 4.00 16.54
C ILE A 534 -12.66 3.49 17.97
N ASP A 535 -13.77 2.99 18.48
CA ASP A 535 -13.82 2.45 19.83
C ASP A 535 -13.27 1.03 19.89
N TRP A 536 -12.10 0.91 20.51
CA TRP A 536 -11.45 -0.36 20.80
C TRP A 536 -11.67 -0.85 22.24
N SER A 537 -12.33 -0.07 23.10
CA SER A 537 -12.48 -0.35 24.54
C SER A 537 -13.10 -1.72 24.81
N LYS A 538 -14.06 -2.15 24.02
CA LYS A 538 -14.74 -3.44 24.13
C LYS A 538 -13.83 -4.65 23.87
N TYR A 539 -12.64 -4.44 23.25
CA TYR A 539 -11.68 -5.49 22.91
C TYR A 539 -10.44 -5.51 23.83
N GLN A 540 -10.30 -4.49 24.70
CA GLN A 540 -9.15 -4.39 25.60
C GLN A 540 -9.28 -5.32 26.81
N GLY A 541 -8.19 -5.97 27.20
CA GLY A 541 -8.12 -6.80 28.41
C GLY A 541 -8.99 -8.06 28.37
N LYS A 542 -9.35 -8.55 27.17
CA LYS A 542 -10.19 -9.73 27.00
C LYS A 542 -9.39 -11.03 26.99
N ASP A 543 -10.05 -12.12 27.42
CA ASP A 543 -9.47 -13.44 27.49
C ASP A 543 -9.79 -14.25 26.21
N TRP A 544 -8.80 -14.94 25.65
CA TRP A 544 -8.97 -15.80 24.49
C TRP A 544 -9.85 -17.04 24.74
N ARG A 545 -10.03 -17.42 26.01
CA ARG A 545 -10.87 -18.54 26.45
C ARG A 545 -12.37 -18.23 26.49
N GLU A 546 -12.75 -17.01 26.14
CA GLU A 546 -14.17 -16.65 25.98
C GLU A 546 -14.88 -17.65 25.05
N LYS A 547 -15.95 -18.27 25.55
CA LYS A 547 -16.76 -19.18 24.74
C LYS A 547 -17.65 -18.38 23.80
N ILE A 548 -17.47 -18.60 22.52
CA ILE A 548 -18.24 -17.93 21.47
C ILE A 548 -19.06 -18.97 20.73
N GLU A 549 -20.37 -18.77 20.71
CA GLU A 549 -21.29 -19.56 19.90
C GLU A 549 -21.11 -19.22 18.43
N THR A 550 -20.61 -20.18 17.66
CA THR A 550 -20.30 -20.02 16.25
C THR A 550 -21.05 -20.99 15.35
N GLY A 551 -21.71 -22.01 15.93
CA GLY A 551 -22.58 -22.92 15.21
C GLY A 551 -23.84 -22.22 14.66
N LEU A 552 -24.41 -22.76 13.61
CA LEU A 552 -25.60 -22.23 12.93
C LEU A 552 -26.75 -23.24 13.01
N PRO A 553 -28.01 -22.77 13.03
CA PRO A 553 -29.14 -23.66 12.76
C PRO A 553 -28.96 -24.36 11.41
N ALA A 554 -29.27 -25.66 11.31
CA ALA A 554 -29.11 -26.42 10.08
C ALA A 554 -29.89 -25.80 8.90
N ALA A 555 -31.10 -25.28 9.18
CA ALA A 555 -31.92 -24.55 8.19
C ALA A 555 -31.24 -23.28 7.66
N ASP A 556 -30.44 -22.61 8.49
CA ASP A 556 -29.66 -21.44 8.07
C ASP A 556 -28.49 -21.84 7.15
N ILE A 557 -27.85 -22.99 7.40
CA ILE A 557 -26.81 -23.50 6.52
C ILE A 557 -27.36 -23.75 5.11
N GLU A 558 -28.54 -24.40 5.00
CA GLU A 558 -29.20 -24.60 3.72
C GLU A 558 -29.59 -23.28 3.05
N ARG A 559 -30.26 -22.41 3.78
CA ARG A 559 -30.68 -21.08 3.29
C ARG A 559 -29.53 -20.20 2.80
N LEU A 560 -28.43 -20.16 3.54
CA LEU A 560 -27.23 -19.41 3.15
C LEU A 560 -26.59 -20.03 1.90
N THR A 561 -26.55 -21.35 1.84
CA THR A 561 -25.99 -22.08 0.69
C THR A 561 -26.77 -21.83 -0.58
N GLU A 562 -28.09 -21.83 -0.52
CA GLU A 562 -28.93 -21.49 -1.67
C GLU A 562 -28.56 -20.12 -2.23
N LYS A 563 -28.38 -19.14 -1.36
CA LYS A 563 -28.02 -17.77 -1.76
C LYS A 563 -26.66 -17.65 -2.43
N PHE A 564 -25.59 -18.18 -1.80
CA PHE A 564 -24.24 -18.05 -2.38
C PHE A 564 -23.93 -19.07 -3.47
N THR A 565 -24.85 -20.00 -3.76
CA THR A 565 -24.76 -20.89 -4.93
C THR A 565 -25.69 -20.48 -6.06
N ALA A 566 -26.48 -19.43 -5.85
CA ALA A 566 -27.30 -18.86 -6.91
C ALA A 566 -26.41 -18.15 -7.94
N VAL A 567 -26.72 -18.36 -9.21
CA VAL A 567 -26.01 -17.79 -10.35
C VAL A 567 -27.03 -17.08 -11.25
N PRO A 568 -26.74 -15.91 -11.81
CA PRO A 568 -27.66 -15.21 -12.71
C PRO A 568 -28.10 -16.07 -13.91
N GLU A 569 -29.33 -15.85 -14.35
CA GLU A 569 -29.83 -16.53 -15.53
C GLU A 569 -28.97 -16.23 -16.78
N GLY A 570 -28.68 -17.22 -17.57
CA GLY A 570 -27.82 -17.08 -18.75
C GLY A 570 -26.31 -17.07 -18.50
N PHE A 571 -25.86 -17.00 -17.25
CA PHE A 571 -24.44 -17.01 -16.89
C PHE A 571 -23.80 -18.39 -17.14
N ALA A 572 -22.78 -18.44 -17.97
CA ALA A 572 -22.12 -19.69 -18.35
C ALA A 572 -20.95 -20.02 -17.41
N LEU A 573 -21.18 -20.94 -16.48
CA LEU A 573 -20.14 -21.40 -15.56
C LEU A 573 -19.11 -22.32 -16.23
N HIS A 574 -17.84 -22.18 -15.84
CA HIS A 574 -16.84 -23.19 -16.12
C HIS A 574 -17.25 -24.56 -15.49
N PRO A 575 -17.03 -25.69 -16.17
CA PRO A 575 -17.46 -27.01 -15.66
C PRO A 575 -16.96 -27.35 -14.25
N THR A 576 -15.74 -26.92 -13.88
CA THR A 576 -15.20 -27.11 -12.53
C THR A 576 -15.95 -26.27 -11.51
N ALA A 577 -16.22 -24.99 -11.79
CA ALA A 577 -16.97 -24.11 -10.87
C ALA A 577 -18.41 -24.64 -10.67
N LYS A 578 -19.05 -25.14 -11.74
CA LYS A 578 -20.37 -25.75 -11.65
C LYS A 578 -20.37 -26.96 -10.71
N ARG A 579 -19.38 -27.86 -10.83
CA ARG A 579 -19.25 -29.01 -9.92
C ARG A 579 -19.06 -28.62 -8.47
N VAL A 580 -18.27 -27.56 -8.20
CA VAL A 580 -18.06 -27.04 -6.84
C VAL A 580 -19.38 -26.49 -6.27
N ILE A 581 -20.14 -25.71 -7.03
CA ILE A 581 -21.44 -25.21 -6.61
C ILE A 581 -22.43 -26.32 -6.30
N GLU A 582 -22.51 -27.35 -7.16
CA GLU A 582 -23.36 -28.53 -6.96
C GLU A 582 -22.93 -29.32 -5.70
N ALA A 583 -21.63 -29.50 -5.49
CA ALA A 583 -21.10 -30.16 -4.30
C ALA A 583 -21.47 -29.39 -3.01
N ARG A 584 -21.37 -28.06 -3.02
CA ARG A 584 -21.76 -27.22 -1.86
C ARG A 584 -23.23 -27.40 -1.48
N LYS A 585 -24.14 -27.55 -2.46
CA LYS A 585 -25.56 -27.86 -2.21
C LYS A 585 -25.73 -29.24 -1.56
N ALA A 586 -24.96 -30.23 -2.02
CA ALA A 586 -24.99 -31.56 -1.40
C ALA A 586 -24.41 -31.57 0.02
N MET A 587 -23.40 -30.77 0.29
CA MET A 587 -22.81 -30.57 1.63
C MET A 587 -23.82 -29.95 2.59
N ALA A 588 -24.50 -28.88 2.19
CA ALA A 588 -25.50 -28.19 3.02
C ALA A 588 -26.69 -29.10 3.41
N SER A 589 -27.08 -30.03 2.54
CA SER A 589 -28.13 -30.99 2.84
C SER A 589 -27.67 -32.24 3.62
N GLY A 590 -26.41 -32.28 4.10
CA GLY A 590 -25.85 -33.41 4.83
C GLY A 590 -25.59 -34.67 4.00
N LYS A 591 -25.80 -34.62 2.68
CA LYS A 591 -25.54 -35.76 1.76
C LYS A 591 -24.03 -35.99 1.55
N GLN A 592 -23.24 -35.02 1.80
CA GLN A 592 -21.79 -35.03 1.73
C GLN A 592 -21.18 -34.26 2.89
N ALA A 593 -20.07 -34.73 3.45
CA ALA A 593 -19.30 -33.98 4.44
C ALA A 593 -18.79 -32.66 3.84
N ILE A 594 -18.72 -31.63 4.67
CA ILE A 594 -18.36 -30.27 4.29
C ILE A 594 -16.84 -30.20 4.14
N ASP A 595 -16.40 -29.72 2.97
CA ASP A 595 -15.00 -29.47 2.68
C ASP A 595 -14.55 -28.07 3.16
N TRP A 596 -13.24 -27.81 3.05
CA TRP A 596 -12.63 -26.55 3.49
C TRP A 596 -13.17 -25.33 2.76
N GLY A 597 -13.32 -25.39 1.45
CA GLY A 597 -13.81 -24.27 0.65
C GLY A 597 -15.27 -23.89 0.97
N MET A 598 -16.09 -24.90 1.26
CA MET A 598 -17.45 -24.69 1.74
C MET A 598 -17.46 -24.10 3.16
N ALA A 599 -16.61 -24.60 4.05
CA ALA A 599 -16.49 -24.12 5.43
C ALA A 599 -16.14 -22.64 5.50
N GLU A 600 -15.13 -22.19 4.72
CA GLU A 600 -14.80 -20.77 4.59
C GLU A 600 -15.97 -19.94 4.07
N THR A 601 -16.58 -20.40 2.97
CA THR A 601 -17.66 -19.67 2.31
C THR A 601 -18.86 -19.51 3.23
N LEU A 602 -19.18 -20.54 3.99
CA LEU A 602 -20.25 -20.54 4.98
C LEU A 602 -19.96 -19.58 6.13
N ALA A 603 -18.71 -19.53 6.62
CA ALA A 603 -18.30 -18.57 7.64
C ALA A 603 -18.47 -17.12 7.15
N TYR A 604 -18.01 -16.83 5.93
CA TYR A 604 -18.20 -15.51 5.32
C TYR A 604 -19.69 -15.16 5.18
N ALA A 605 -20.49 -16.06 4.64
CA ALA A 605 -21.92 -15.85 4.47
C ALA A 605 -22.63 -15.58 5.80
N SER A 606 -22.28 -16.33 6.86
CA SER A 606 -22.80 -16.14 8.20
C SER A 606 -22.47 -14.73 8.76
N LEU A 607 -21.20 -14.32 8.66
CA LEU A 607 -20.75 -13.01 9.13
C LEU A 607 -21.44 -11.87 8.39
N LEU A 608 -21.54 -11.97 7.06
CA LEU A 608 -22.21 -10.98 6.23
C LEU A 608 -23.66 -10.78 6.62
N THR A 609 -24.41 -11.86 6.85
CA THR A 609 -25.82 -11.76 7.25
C THR A 609 -26.03 -11.23 8.67
N LYS A 610 -25.00 -11.28 9.52
CA LYS A 610 -24.96 -10.65 10.84
C LYS A 610 -24.49 -9.17 10.77
N GLY A 611 -24.28 -8.63 9.57
CA GLY A 611 -23.86 -7.24 9.35
C GLY A 611 -22.36 -7.00 9.39
N HIS A 612 -21.55 -8.05 9.58
CA HIS A 612 -20.10 -7.93 9.59
C HIS A 612 -19.52 -7.97 8.17
N GLY A 613 -18.71 -6.98 7.81
CA GLY A 613 -18.03 -7.00 6.52
C GLY A 613 -16.89 -8.01 6.49
N VAL A 614 -16.62 -8.54 5.29
CA VAL A 614 -15.49 -9.45 5.03
C VAL A 614 -14.63 -8.87 3.91
N ARG A 615 -13.35 -8.70 4.17
CA ARG A 615 -12.34 -8.25 3.21
C ARG A 615 -11.24 -9.30 3.11
N ILE A 616 -11.02 -9.82 1.91
CA ILE A 616 -9.97 -10.80 1.61
C ILE A 616 -9.04 -10.19 0.57
N SER A 617 -7.76 -10.18 0.85
CA SER A 617 -6.71 -9.65 -0.03
C SER A 617 -5.53 -10.60 -0.07
N GLY A 618 -5.01 -10.85 -1.25
CA GLY A 618 -3.87 -11.71 -1.52
C GLY A 618 -3.83 -12.11 -2.99
N GLU A 619 -2.76 -12.72 -3.41
CA GLU A 619 -2.62 -13.21 -4.78
C GLU A 619 -3.58 -14.36 -5.03
N ASP A 620 -4.26 -14.35 -6.18
CA ASP A 620 -5.26 -15.35 -6.57
C ASP A 620 -6.43 -15.55 -5.58
N SER A 621 -6.68 -14.63 -4.67
CA SER A 621 -7.68 -14.79 -3.60
C SER A 621 -9.10 -14.97 -4.10
N GLY A 622 -9.45 -14.44 -5.27
CA GLY A 622 -10.78 -14.57 -5.86
C GLY A 622 -11.16 -16.02 -6.19
N ARG A 623 -10.21 -16.80 -6.70
CA ARG A 623 -10.36 -18.24 -6.98
C ARG A 623 -9.89 -19.07 -5.76
N GLY A 624 -8.94 -18.56 -5.00
CA GLY A 624 -8.03 -19.26 -4.11
C GLY A 624 -6.89 -19.90 -4.89
N THR A 625 -5.65 -19.77 -4.44
CA THR A 625 -4.45 -20.30 -5.14
C THR A 625 -4.62 -21.78 -5.52
N PHE A 626 -5.25 -22.57 -4.65
CA PHE A 626 -5.47 -24.01 -4.85
C PHE A 626 -6.85 -24.32 -5.44
N SER A 627 -7.53 -23.35 -6.05
CA SER A 627 -8.87 -23.52 -6.65
C SER A 627 -9.91 -24.11 -5.66
N HIS A 628 -9.90 -23.67 -4.43
CA HIS A 628 -10.80 -24.12 -3.36
C HIS A 628 -11.93 -23.14 -3.07
N ARG A 629 -11.70 -21.82 -3.26
CA ARG A 629 -12.64 -20.78 -2.84
C ARG A 629 -13.70 -20.46 -3.88
N HIS A 630 -13.33 -20.14 -5.10
CA HIS A 630 -14.22 -19.71 -6.18
C HIS A 630 -15.23 -18.63 -5.75
N ALA A 631 -14.73 -17.59 -5.05
CA ALA A 631 -15.54 -16.46 -4.61
C ALA A 631 -15.92 -15.53 -5.75
N VAL A 632 -15.15 -15.50 -6.83
CA VAL A 632 -15.41 -14.78 -8.07
C VAL A 632 -15.68 -15.79 -9.18
N LEU A 633 -16.86 -15.69 -9.78
CA LEU A 633 -17.25 -16.51 -10.92
C LEU A 633 -17.06 -15.71 -12.22
N HIS A 634 -16.66 -16.38 -13.27
CA HIS A 634 -16.40 -15.77 -14.59
C HIS A 634 -17.32 -16.39 -15.62
N ASP A 635 -18.07 -15.57 -16.34
CA ASP A 635 -18.89 -16.01 -17.46
C ASP A 635 -17.99 -16.46 -18.61
N GLN A 636 -18.15 -17.73 -19.03
CA GLN A 636 -17.36 -18.32 -20.11
C GLN A 636 -17.77 -17.79 -21.50
N LYS A 637 -18.84 -16.99 -21.57
CA LYS A 637 -19.31 -16.35 -22.79
C LYS A 637 -19.03 -14.85 -22.85
N ARG A 638 -18.32 -14.32 -21.85
CA ARG A 638 -17.98 -12.88 -21.83
C ARG A 638 -17.13 -12.49 -23.02
N GLU A 639 -17.39 -11.31 -23.56
CA GLU A 639 -16.67 -10.74 -24.71
C GLU A 639 -15.75 -9.56 -24.32
N LYS A 640 -15.90 -9.02 -23.09
CA LYS A 640 -15.12 -7.90 -22.61
C LYS A 640 -14.36 -8.24 -21.33
N TRP A 641 -13.23 -7.60 -21.11
CA TRP A 641 -12.36 -7.84 -19.95
C TRP A 641 -12.99 -7.48 -18.62
N ASP A 642 -13.74 -6.38 -18.60
CA ASP A 642 -14.34 -5.76 -17.43
C ASP A 642 -15.77 -6.20 -17.15
N ASP A 643 -16.29 -7.10 -17.93
CA ASP A 643 -17.65 -7.60 -17.85
C ASP A 643 -17.67 -9.12 -17.54
N GLY A 644 -18.82 -9.65 -17.19
CA GLY A 644 -19.06 -11.11 -16.99
C GLY A 644 -18.38 -11.69 -15.75
N THR A 645 -18.19 -10.90 -14.68
CA THR A 645 -17.80 -11.43 -13.36
C THR A 645 -18.98 -11.36 -12.39
N TYR A 646 -19.14 -12.40 -11.57
CA TYR A 646 -20.17 -12.46 -10.53
C TYR A 646 -19.59 -12.92 -9.20
N VAL A 647 -19.92 -12.21 -8.13
CA VAL A 647 -19.47 -12.51 -6.76
C VAL A 647 -20.70 -12.85 -5.91
N PRO A 648 -21.04 -14.13 -5.73
CA PRO A 648 -22.28 -14.54 -5.07
C PRO A 648 -22.48 -13.95 -3.68
N LEU A 649 -21.41 -13.88 -2.88
CA LEU A 649 -21.44 -13.33 -1.53
C LEU A 649 -21.78 -11.83 -1.45
N ARG A 650 -21.79 -11.10 -2.55
CA ARG A 650 -22.28 -9.70 -2.61
C ARG A 650 -23.81 -9.61 -2.76
N HIS A 651 -24.46 -10.74 -3.01
CA HIS A 651 -25.90 -10.79 -3.31
C HIS A 651 -26.69 -11.61 -2.28
N MET A 652 -26.22 -11.62 -1.03
CA MET A 652 -26.82 -12.40 0.06
C MET A 652 -28.12 -11.81 0.61
N GLY A 653 -28.42 -10.52 0.37
CA GLY A 653 -29.60 -9.81 0.83
C GLY A 653 -29.35 -8.36 1.21
N GLU A 654 -30.39 -7.63 1.56
CA GLU A 654 -30.32 -6.25 2.03
C GLU A 654 -29.82 -6.18 3.48
N GLY A 655 -29.16 -5.07 3.85
CA GLY A 655 -28.70 -4.81 5.22
C GLY A 655 -27.49 -5.66 5.67
N MET A 656 -26.90 -6.45 4.79
CA MET A 656 -25.75 -7.29 5.11
C MET A 656 -24.43 -6.52 5.09
N GLY A 657 -23.39 -7.12 5.67
CA GLY A 657 -22.02 -6.62 5.59
C GLY A 657 -21.48 -6.64 4.15
N GLU A 658 -20.49 -5.79 3.86
CA GLU A 658 -19.83 -5.76 2.55
C GLU A 658 -18.90 -6.95 2.38
N PHE A 659 -18.98 -7.66 1.25
CA PHE A 659 -18.00 -8.67 0.84
C PHE A 659 -17.05 -8.12 -0.22
N LEU A 660 -15.76 -8.13 0.07
CA LEU A 660 -14.71 -7.71 -0.85
C LEU A 660 -13.61 -8.75 -0.92
N VAL A 661 -13.37 -9.29 -2.10
CA VAL A 661 -12.24 -10.16 -2.40
C VAL A 661 -11.40 -9.53 -3.50
N ILE A 662 -10.08 -9.51 -3.30
CA ILE A 662 -9.13 -8.78 -4.14
C ILE A 662 -7.95 -9.68 -4.45
N ASP A 663 -7.68 -9.88 -5.75
CA ASP A 663 -6.38 -10.35 -6.17
C ASP A 663 -5.40 -9.18 -6.05
N SER A 664 -4.45 -9.29 -5.13
CA SER A 664 -3.51 -8.22 -4.81
C SER A 664 -2.47 -8.02 -5.91
N ILE A 665 -1.75 -6.89 -5.86
CA ILE A 665 -0.49 -6.79 -6.58
C ILE A 665 0.53 -7.78 -5.97
N LEU A 666 1.54 -8.13 -6.75
CA LEU A 666 2.62 -9.04 -6.34
C LEU A 666 3.60 -8.30 -5.42
N ASN A 667 3.24 -8.14 -4.17
CA ASN A 667 4.07 -7.55 -3.13
C ASN A 667 3.46 -7.82 -1.75
N GLU A 668 4.08 -8.67 -0.96
CA GLU A 668 3.58 -9.08 0.35
C GLU A 668 3.74 -7.96 1.40
N GLU A 669 4.86 -7.22 1.34
CA GLU A 669 5.20 -6.17 2.33
C GLU A 669 4.15 -5.07 2.37
N ALA A 670 3.91 -4.42 1.24
CA ALA A 670 2.97 -3.29 1.17
C ALA A 670 1.51 -3.75 1.33
N VAL A 671 1.17 -4.92 0.81
CA VAL A 671 -0.21 -5.46 0.89
C VAL A 671 -0.53 -5.84 2.33
N MET A 672 0.33 -6.58 3.03
CA MET A 672 0.10 -6.92 4.44
C MET A 672 0.06 -5.66 5.32
N ALA A 673 0.95 -4.70 5.08
CA ALA A 673 0.95 -3.44 5.84
C ALA A 673 -0.32 -2.61 5.60
N PHE A 674 -0.84 -2.61 4.37
CA PHE A 674 -2.14 -1.99 4.05
C PHE A 674 -3.28 -2.67 4.82
N GLU A 675 -3.34 -4.00 4.79
CA GLU A 675 -4.40 -4.76 5.47
C GLU A 675 -4.28 -4.65 7.00
N TYR A 676 -3.07 -4.51 7.54
CA TYR A 676 -2.87 -4.17 8.95
C TYR A 676 -3.50 -2.81 9.29
N GLY A 677 -3.19 -1.77 8.51
CA GLY A 677 -3.79 -0.44 8.68
C GLY A 677 -5.31 -0.45 8.55
N PHE A 678 -5.83 -1.22 7.60
CA PHE A 678 -7.27 -1.41 7.40
C PHE A 678 -7.92 -2.09 8.62
N ALA A 679 -7.34 -3.20 9.10
CA ALA A 679 -7.84 -3.96 10.24
C ALA A 679 -7.82 -3.14 11.55
N CYS A 680 -6.78 -2.33 11.77
CA CYS A 680 -6.71 -1.39 12.89
C CYS A 680 -7.83 -0.34 12.87
N SER A 681 -8.37 -0.03 11.70
CA SER A 681 -9.40 0.99 11.51
C SER A 681 -10.81 0.42 11.29
N ALA A 682 -10.95 -0.90 11.22
CA ALA A 682 -12.22 -1.60 11.02
C ALA A 682 -12.34 -2.85 11.92
N PRO A 683 -12.45 -2.66 13.26
CA PRO A 683 -12.45 -3.78 14.21
C PRO A 683 -13.68 -4.69 14.10
N ASP A 684 -14.74 -4.25 13.48
CA ASP A 684 -16.00 -4.95 13.26
C ASP A 684 -16.02 -5.83 12.01
N LYS A 685 -14.93 -5.83 11.24
CA LYS A 685 -14.80 -6.57 9.97
C LYS A 685 -13.80 -7.71 10.08
N LEU A 686 -14.07 -8.77 9.34
CA LEU A 686 -13.08 -9.81 9.07
C LEU A 686 -12.14 -9.33 7.96
N THR A 687 -10.94 -8.93 8.31
CA THR A 687 -9.91 -8.54 7.36
C THR A 687 -8.90 -9.67 7.24
N ILE A 688 -8.71 -10.19 6.03
CA ILE A 688 -7.84 -11.32 5.75
C ILE A 688 -6.75 -10.89 4.75
N TRP A 689 -5.51 -11.17 5.08
CA TRP A 689 -4.42 -11.28 4.12
C TRP A 689 -4.07 -12.75 3.92
N GLU A 690 -4.10 -13.22 2.66
CA GLU A 690 -3.77 -14.59 2.28
C GLU A 690 -2.48 -14.59 1.45
N ALA A 691 -1.46 -15.29 1.93
CA ALA A 691 -0.25 -15.53 1.15
C ALA A 691 -0.54 -16.53 0.02
N GLN A 692 0.11 -16.40 -1.14
CA GLN A 692 -0.02 -17.41 -2.19
C GLN A 692 0.53 -18.77 -1.73
N PHE A 693 1.72 -18.75 -1.13
CA PHE A 693 2.28 -19.80 -0.26
C PHE A 693 2.76 -19.12 1.02
N GLY A 694 2.61 -19.79 2.14
CA GLY A 694 3.08 -19.27 3.42
C GLY A 694 4.58 -19.02 3.47
N ASP A 695 5.34 -19.72 2.62
CA ASP A 695 6.78 -19.52 2.41
C ASP A 695 7.11 -18.06 2.06
N PHE A 696 6.22 -17.37 1.32
CA PHE A 696 6.44 -16.01 0.86
C PHE A 696 6.10 -14.91 1.89
N ALA A 697 5.53 -15.29 3.04
CA ALA A 697 5.24 -14.35 4.11
C ALA A 697 6.51 -13.63 4.63
N ASN A 698 7.68 -14.18 4.40
CA ASN A 698 8.96 -13.53 4.74
C ASN A 698 9.21 -12.25 3.92
N GLY A 699 8.55 -12.08 2.77
CA GLY A 699 8.55 -10.81 2.03
C GLY A 699 7.89 -9.67 2.81
N ALA A 700 7.03 -9.97 3.79
CA ALA A 700 6.38 -9.01 4.68
C ALA A 700 6.96 -9.01 6.11
N GLN A 701 8.16 -9.53 6.33
CA GLN A 701 8.70 -9.74 7.68
C GLN A 701 8.75 -8.46 8.51
N VAL A 702 9.07 -7.32 7.90
CA VAL A 702 9.09 -6.03 8.61
C VAL A 702 7.69 -5.65 9.14
N THR A 703 6.64 -5.93 8.40
CA THR A 703 5.26 -5.70 8.85
C THR A 703 4.88 -6.63 10.00
N ILE A 704 5.30 -7.89 9.91
CA ILE A 704 5.09 -8.90 10.96
C ILE A 704 5.77 -8.46 12.25
N ASP A 705 7.05 -8.11 12.19
CA ASP A 705 7.87 -7.80 13.37
C ASP A 705 7.51 -6.45 14.00
N GLN A 706 7.29 -5.42 13.17
CA GLN A 706 7.17 -4.06 13.66
C GLN A 706 5.73 -3.65 14.00
N PHE A 707 4.73 -4.28 13.38
CA PHE A 707 3.34 -3.91 13.55
C PHE A 707 2.51 -5.06 14.12
N LEU A 708 2.45 -6.19 13.44
CA LEU A 708 1.51 -7.26 13.77
C LEU A 708 1.80 -7.86 15.15
N SER A 709 3.06 -8.23 15.42
CA SER A 709 3.46 -8.88 16.67
C SER A 709 3.66 -7.93 17.84
N SER A 710 4.10 -6.70 17.58
CA SER A 710 4.57 -5.78 18.62
C SER A 710 3.79 -4.47 18.75
N GLY A 711 2.83 -4.21 17.87
CA GLY A 711 2.09 -2.93 17.85
C GLY A 711 1.27 -2.68 19.11
N GLU A 712 0.75 -3.71 19.74
CA GLU A 712 -0.01 -3.58 20.99
C GLU A 712 0.90 -3.23 22.17
N THR A 713 1.97 -3.98 22.39
CA THR A 713 2.87 -3.77 23.54
C THR A 713 3.64 -2.46 23.47
N LYS A 714 3.99 -2.00 22.23
CA LYS A 714 4.70 -0.73 21.99
C LYS A 714 3.79 0.49 22.01
N TRP A 715 2.62 0.37 21.41
CA TRP A 715 1.77 1.53 21.05
C TRP A 715 0.33 1.43 21.57
N GLY A 716 -0.04 0.31 22.21
CA GLY A 716 -1.42 0.03 22.58
C GLY A 716 -2.34 -0.20 21.39
N ARG A 717 -1.77 -0.48 20.19
CA ARG A 717 -2.52 -0.58 18.94
C ARG A 717 -3.01 -2.01 18.71
N LEU A 718 -4.30 -2.22 18.95
CA LEU A 718 -4.96 -3.50 18.67
C LEU A 718 -5.17 -3.67 17.16
N CYS A 719 -5.11 -4.93 16.73
CA CYS A 719 -5.34 -5.31 15.34
C CYS A 719 -6.08 -6.65 15.27
N GLY A 720 -7.07 -6.75 14.38
CA GLY A 720 -7.82 -7.99 14.12
C GLY A 720 -7.46 -8.65 12.81
N LEU A 721 -6.31 -8.35 12.21
CA LEU A 721 -5.89 -8.95 10.94
C LEU A 721 -5.78 -10.47 11.06
N THR A 722 -6.39 -11.17 10.12
CA THR A 722 -6.22 -12.61 9.94
C THR A 722 -5.24 -12.85 8.80
N THR A 723 -4.20 -13.65 9.05
CA THR A 723 -3.27 -14.11 8.02
C THR A 723 -3.50 -15.59 7.72
N ILE A 724 -3.74 -15.91 6.44
CA ILE A 724 -3.87 -17.30 6.00
C ILE A 724 -2.60 -17.69 5.24
N LEU A 725 -1.92 -18.70 5.76
CA LEU A 725 -0.60 -19.12 5.30
C LEU A 725 -0.67 -20.57 4.81
N PRO A 726 -0.74 -20.82 3.50
CA PRO A 726 -0.65 -22.17 2.97
C PRO A 726 0.64 -22.84 3.42
N HIS A 727 0.51 -24.00 4.11
CA HIS A 727 1.58 -24.74 4.74
C HIS A 727 1.34 -26.25 4.56
N GLY A 728 2.38 -27.04 4.63
CA GLY A 728 2.29 -28.48 4.58
C GLY A 728 3.37 -29.12 3.70
N TYR A 729 3.86 -30.26 4.13
CA TYR A 729 4.95 -31.00 3.50
C TYR A 729 4.41 -32.05 2.56
N ASP A 730 4.14 -31.64 1.32
CA ASP A 730 3.51 -32.45 0.27
C ASP A 730 4.50 -32.89 -0.83
N GLY A 731 5.80 -32.81 -0.57
CA GLY A 731 6.85 -33.13 -1.53
C GLY A 731 7.06 -32.06 -2.62
N GLN A 732 6.61 -30.82 -2.38
CA GLN A 732 6.69 -29.69 -3.31
C GLN A 732 7.99 -28.86 -3.18
N GLY A 733 8.97 -29.37 -2.42
CA GLY A 733 10.29 -28.76 -2.30
C GLY A 733 10.38 -27.62 -1.27
N PRO A 734 11.52 -26.93 -1.22
CA PRO A 734 11.86 -26.03 -0.12
C PRO A 734 11.01 -24.76 -0.01
N GLU A 735 10.42 -24.27 -1.11
CA GLU A 735 9.79 -22.95 -1.17
C GLU A 735 8.27 -23.01 -1.28
N HIS A 736 7.68 -24.22 -1.13
CA HIS A 736 6.24 -24.45 -1.23
C HIS A 736 5.73 -25.37 -0.11
N SER A 737 6.42 -25.37 1.04
CA SER A 737 6.13 -26.30 2.14
C SER A 737 5.95 -25.60 3.49
N SER A 738 6.76 -24.57 3.79
CA SER A 738 6.83 -24.03 5.15
C SER A 738 6.53 -22.55 5.25
N ALA A 739 5.47 -22.20 5.95
CA ALA A 739 5.19 -20.83 6.38
C ALA A 739 6.01 -20.42 7.63
N ARG A 740 7.01 -21.20 8.01
CA ARG A 740 7.93 -20.91 9.12
C ARG A 740 7.22 -20.74 10.48
N VAL A 741 6.50 -21.76 10.92
CA VAL A 741 5.76 -21.82 12.19
C VAL A 741 6.61 -21.34 13.37
N GLU A 742 7.88 -21.74 13.42
CA GLU A 742 8.86 -21.36 14.44
C GLU A 742 9.07 -19.85 14.56
N ARG A 743 9.04 -19.10 13.45
CA ARG A 743 9.24 -17.65 13.45
C ARG A 743 8.04 -16.93 14.06
N TRP A 744 6.84 -17.37 13.73
CA TRP A 744 5.62 -16.82 14.30
C TRP A 744 5.51 -17.10 15.79
N LEU A 745 5.78 -18.34 16.21
CA LEU A 745 5.75 -18.72 17.62
C LEU A 745 6.83 -18.01 18.44
N GLN A 746 8.00 -17.76 17.87
CA GLN A 746 9.06 -17.00 18.52
C GLN A 746 8.63 -15.57 18.85
N LEU A 747 7.77 -14.95 18.02
CA LEU A 747 7.24 -13.61 18.24
C LEU A 747 6.07 -13.56 19.27
N CYS A 748 5.61 -14.73 19.74
CA CYS A 748 4.46 -14.83 20.62
C CYS A 748 4.81 -14.60 22.09
N SER A 749 4.25 -13.55 22.67
CA SER A 749 4.31 -13.25 24.10
C SER A 749 3.10 -12.40 24.50
N GLU A 750 2.78 -12.34 25.80
CA GLU A 750 1.74 -11.45 26.34
C GLU A 750 0.35 -11.63 25.67
N ASN A 751 0.08 -12.80 25.12
CA ASN A 751 -1.12 -13.09 24.33
C ASN A 751 -1.33 -12.12 23.15
N ASN A 752 -0.25 -11.72 22.50
CA ASN A 752 -0.26 -10.71 21.42
C ASN A 752 -0.90 -11.19 20.11
N MET A 753 -0.91 -12.49 19.85
CA MET A 753 -1.44 -13.11 18.62
C MET A 753 -2.15 -14.43 18.93
N GLN A 754 -2.84 -14.97 17.94
CA GLN A 754 -3.35 -16.34 17.92
C GLN A 754 -2.64 -17.11 16.79
N VAL A 755 -2.03 -18.23 17.09
CA VAL A 755 -1.32 -19.08 16.13
C VAL A 755 -1.98 -20.44 16.08
N ILE A 756 -2.57 -20.82 14.94
CA ILE A 756 -3.46 -21.95 14.83
C ILE A 756 -3.16 -22.75 13.56
N MET A 757 -3.19 -24.07 13.70
CA MET A 757 -2.98 -25.03 12.62
C MET A 757 -4.18 -26.00 12.57
N PRO A 758 -5.29 -25.60 11.90
CA PRO A 758 -6.50 -26.41 11.87
C PRO A 758 -6.29 -27.72 11.10
N SER A 759 -6.83 -28.82 11.63
CA SER A 759 -6.72 -30.13 11.00
C SER A 759 -8.00 -30.61 10.27
N GLU A 760 -9.13 -29.92 10.44
CA GLU A 760 -10.40 -30.29 9.81
C GLU A 760 -11.21 -29.04 9.39
N ALA A 761 -12.15 -29.22 8.46
CA ALA A 761 -12.91 -28.12 7.84
C ALA A 761 -13.76 -27.32 8.84
N SER A 762 -14.37 -27.97 9.83
CA SER A 762 -15.18 -27.30 10.85
C SER A 762 -14.39 -26.31 11.69
N GLN A 763 -13.13 -26.62 11.98
CA GLN A 763 -12.25 -25.73 12.73
C GLN A 763 -12.05 -24.39 12.00
N MET A 764 -11.87 -24.40 10.68
CA MET A 764 -11.75 -23.18 9.89
C MET A 764 -13.01 -22.31 9.94
N PHE A 765 -14.19 -22.93 9.83
CA PHE A 765 -15.46 -22.24 9.96
C PHE A 765 -15.61 -21.52 11.30
N HIS A 766 -15.40 -22.25 12.40
CA HIS A 766 -15.52 -21.68 13.73
C HIS A 766 -14.48 -20.61 14.03
N LEU A 767 -13.25 -20.80 13.54
CA LEU A 767 -12.13 -19.89 13.76
C LEU A 767 -12.38 -18.53 13.13
N LEU A 768 -12.86 -18.50 11.89
CA LEU A 768 -13.16 -17.25 11.18
C LEU A 768 -14.33 -16.49 11.83
N GLN A 769 -15.34 -17.18 12.31
CA GLN A 769 -16.43 -16.56 13.05
C GLN A 769 -15.98 -16.06 14.43
N ARG A 770 -15.21 -16.87 15.18
CA ARG A 770 -14.65 -16.50 16.48
C ARG A 770 -13.86 -15.20 16.41
N GLN A 771 -13.08 -14.99 15.33
CA GLN A 771 -12.26 -13.80 15.12
C GLN A 771 -13.07 -12.51 15.06
N VAL A 772 -14.32 -12.56 14.64
CA VAL A 772 -15.19 -11.37 14.53
C VAL A 772 -16.24 -11.28 15.64
N LEU A 773 -16.83 -12.41 16.02
CA LEU A 773 -17.91 -12.42 17.01
C LEU A 773 -17.37 -12.32 18.45
N GLY A 774 -16.14 -12.79 18.68
CA GLY A 774 -15.48 -12.72 19.98
C GLY A 774 -14.99 -11.32 20.34
N SER A 775 -14.80 -11.10 21.63
CA SER A 775 -14.24 -9.86 22.16
C SER A 775 -12.70 -9.85 22.19
N TYR A 776 -12.05 -11.00 22.06
CA TYR A 776 -10.60 -11.13 22.01
C TYR A 776 -10.08 -10.81 20.60
N ARG A 777 -9.81 -9.52 20.33
CA ARG A 777 -9.45 -9.01 19.01
C ARG A 777 -7.92 -8.87 18.88
N LYS A 778 -7.27 -9.95 18.47
CA LYS A 778 -5.82 -10.03 18.23
C LYS A 778 -5.54 -10.52 16.81
N PRO A 779 -4.35 -10.31 16.28
CA PRO A 779 -3.93 -10.93 15.04
C PRO A 779 -4.11 -12.45 15.08
N LEU A 780 -4.70 -13.00 14.02
CA LEU A 780 -4.94 -14.42 13.87
C LEU A 780 -4.08 -14.97 12.74
N VAL A 781 -3.20 -15.92 13.06
CA VAL A 781 -2.31 -16.60 12.10
C VAL A 781 -2.79 -18.02 11.90
N ILE A 782 -3.20 -18.36 10.69
CA ILE A 782 -3.74 -19.67 10.31
C ILE A 782 -2.75 -20.36 9.36
N PHE A 783 -2.18 -21.46 9.81
CA PHE A 783 -1.43 -22.36 8.94
C PHE A 783 -2.38 -23.32 8.23
N MET A 784 -2.70 -23.00 6.99
CA MET A 784 -3.69 -23.73 6.20
C MET A 784 -3.02 -24.86 5.41
N SER A 785 -3.38 -26.11 5.72
CA SER A 785 -2.85 -27.25 4.96
C SER A 785 -3.40 -27.30 3.53
N LYS A 786 -2.51 -27.30 2.56
CA LYS A 786 -2.85 -27.45 1.12
C LYS A 786 -3.51 -28.79 0.81
N ARG A 787 -3.01 -29.87 1.43
CA ARG A 787 -3.53 -31.24 1.28
C ARG A 787 -4.97 -31.35 1.81
N LEU A 788 -5.24 -30.78 2.98
CA LEU A 788 -6.52 -30.93 3.66
C LEU A 788 -7.67 -30.24 2.94
N LEU A 789 -7.42 -29.31 2.06
CA LEU A 789 -8.46 -28.65 1.27
C LEU A 789 -9.36 -29.65 0.49
N ARG A 790 -8.83 -30.81 0.14
CA ARG A 790 -9.54 -31.85 -0.64
C ARG A 790 -9.46 -33.25 -0.01
N PHE A 791 -8.77 -33.39 1.10
CA PHE A 791 -8.62 -34.69 1.75
C PHE A 791 -9.92 -35.09 2.46
N LYS A 792 -10.48 -36.22 2.08
CA LYS A 792 -11.79 -36.67 2.59
C LYS A 792 -11.82 -36.84 4.12
N GLY A 793 -10.72 -37.29 4.71
CA GLY A 793 -10.62 -37.43 6.17
C GLY A 793 -10.70 -36.12 6.94
N ALA A 794 -10.37 -34.98 6.28
CA ALA A 794 -10.45 -33.66 6.91
C ALA A 794 -11.80 -32.96 6.68
N MET A 795 -12.68 -33.51 5.86
CA MET A 795 -14.05 -33.02 5.72
C MET A 795 -14.82 -33.32 7.01
N SER A 796 -15.64 -32.39 7.42
CA SER A 796 -16.41 -32.49 8.66
C SER A 796 -17.89 -32.73 8.39
N PRO A 797 -18.56 -33.58 9.16
CA PRO A 797 -20.01 -33.80 9.03
C PRO A 797 -20.78 -32.53 9.42
N LEU A 798 -22.02 -32.42 8.93
CA LEU A 798 -22.85 -31.22 9.07
C LEU A 798 -23.05 -30.81 10.54
N GLU A 799 -23.15 -31.78 11.42
CA GLU A 799 -23.35 -31.57 12.86
C GLU A 799 -22.23 -30.72 13.50
N ASN A 800 -21.01 -30.79 12.95
CA ASN A 800 -19.88 -30.00 13.44
C ASN A 800 -19.98 -28.50 13.07
N PHE A 801 -21.01 -28.09 12.37
CA PHE A 801 -21.28 -26.68 12.01
C PHE A 801 -22.55 -26.13 12.65
N THR A 802 -23.32 -27.01 13.31
CA THR A 802 -24.62 -26.66 13.89
C THR A 802 -24.50 -26.09 15.30
N GLU A 803 -25.65 -25.62 15.84
CA GLU A 803 -25.75 -25.05 17.19
C GLU A 803 -25.08 -25.95 18.24
N GLY A 804 -24.39 -25.33 19.18
CA GLY A 804 -23.61 -26.01 20.22
C GLY A 804 -22.20 -26.41 19.79
N SER A 805 -21.85 -26.34 18.51
CA SER A 805 -20.48 -26.54 18.03
C SER A 805 -19.68 -25.22 18.06
N THR A 806 -18.39 -25.34 18.36
CA THR A 806 -17.48 -24.21 18.46
C THR A 806 -16.04 -24.65 18.11
N PHE A 807 -15.14 -23.68 18.04
CA PHE A 807 -13.71 -23.95 17.85
C PHE A 807 -13.16 -24.74 19.03
N ARG A 808 -12.42 -25.80 18.74
CA ARG A 808 -11.76 -26.66 19.73
C ARG A 808 -10.24 -26.43 19.66
N PRO A 809 -9.61 -25.81 20.68
CA PRO A 809 -8.17 -25.59 20.69
C PRO A 809 -7.35 -26.89 20.77
N VAL A 810 -7.96 -27.96 21.31
CA VAL A 810 -7.42 -29.33 21.35
C VAL A 810 -8.51 -30.32 20.94
N ILE A 811 -8.16 -31.28 20.10
CA ILE A 811 -9.05 -32.35 19.67
C ILE A 811 -8.45 -33.66 20.17
N GLY A 812 -9.17 -34.36 21.07
CA GLY A 812 -8.78 -35.64 21.61
C GLY A 812 -8.76 -36.75 20.56
N ASP A 813 -8.24 -37.89 20.95
CA ASP A 813 -8.20 -39.10 20.11
C ASP A 813 -9.63 -39.61 19.84
N THR A 814 -9.90 -39.98 18.61
CA THR A 814 -11.19 -40.48 18.15
C THR A 814 -11.20 -42.01 17.93
N ALA A 815 -10.08 -42.68 18.14
CA ALA A 815 -10.02 -44.15 17.96
C ALA A 815 -10.86 -44.89 18.99
N GLU A 816 -11.60 -45.86 18.53
CA GLU A 816 -12.23 -46.85 19.39
C GLU A 816 -11.16 -47.75 20.02
N ARG A 817 -11.22 -47.96 21.32
CA ARG A 817 -10.27 -48.78 22.10
C ARG A 817 -10.92 -49.51 23.23
N THR A 818 -10.26 -50.56 23.70
CA THR A 818 -10.75 -51.38 24.79
C THR A 818 -10.78 -50.61 26.10
N SER A 819 -9.73 -49.89 26.44
CA SER A 819 -9.62 -49.03 27.60
C SER A 819 -8.59 -47.93 27.38
N ASN A 820 -8.81 -46.73 27.94
CA ASN A 820 -7.83 -45.68 27.97
C ASN A 820 -6.62 -46.03 28.88
N ASP A 821 -6.81 -46.94 29.85
CA ASP A 821 -5.74 -47.40 30.74
C ASP A 821 -4.71 -48.28 30.04
N SER A 822 -5.02 -48.82 28.85
CA SER A 822 -4.06 -49.58 28.04
C SER A 822 -3.05 -48.72 27.30
N VAL A 823 -3.34 -47.45 27.13
CA VAL A 823 -2.50 -46.50 26.39
C VAL A 823 -1.15 -46.29 27.09
N LYS A 824 -0.07 -46.56 26.38
CA LYS A 824 1.32 -46.44 26.84
C LYS A 824 1.98 -45.15 26.37
N ARG A 825 1.49 -44.60 25.25
CA ARG A 825 2.03 -43.40 24.60
C ARG A 825 0.93 -42.46 24.14
N VAL A 826 1.14 -41.17 24.38
CA VAL A 826 0.33 -40.10 23.78
C VAL A 826 1.16 -39.33 22.80
N VAL A 827 0.71 -39.25 21.55
CA VAL A 827 1.30 -38.48 20.49
C VAL A 827 0.54 -37.14 20.36
N LEU A 828 1.21 -36.06 20.64
CA LEU A 828 0.70 -34.69 20.40
C LEU A 828 1.15 -34.22 19.00
N CYS A 829 0.27 -33.70 18.20
CA CYS A 829 0.60 -33.21 16.87
C CYS A 829 -0.29 -32.02 16.45
N ALA A 830 0.04 -31.37 15.35
CA ALA A 830 -0.77 -30.30 14.76
C ALA A 830 -0.85 -30.46 13.23
N GLY A 831 -1.99 -30.06 12.65
CA GLY A 831 -2.16 -30.02 11.19
C GLY A 831 -2.25 -31.39 10.53
N GLN A 832 -1.81 -31.49 9.29
CA GLN A 832 -2.05 -32.65 8.42
C GLN A 832 -1.31 -33.92 8.83
N VAL A 833 -0.23 -33.84 9.57
CA VAL A 833 0.54 -35.01 10.02
C VAL A 833 -0.32 -35.97 10.85
N TYR A 834 -1.38 -35.49 11.48
CA TYR A 834 -2.37 -36.32 12.18
C TYR A 834 -2.86 -37.48 11.33
N TYR A 835 -3.19 -37.22 10.07
CA TYR A 835 -3.75 -38.26 9.19
C TYR A 835 -2.72 -39.33 8.77
N ASP A 836 -1.46 -38.96 8.69
CA ASP A 836 -0.38 -39.93 8.44
C ASP A 836 -0.13 -40.81 9.68
N LEU A 837 -0.22 -40.21 10.86
CA LEU A 837 -0.13 -40.93 12.15
C LEU A 837 -1.32 -41.86 12.34
N GLU A 838 -2.54 -41.38 12.08
CA GLU A 838 -3.77 -42.20 12.20
C GLU A 838 -3.70 -43.44 11.30
N ALA A 839 -3.34 -43.23 10.01
CA ALA A 839 -3.16 -44.31 9.05
C ALA A 839 -2.07 -45.30 9.49
N GLY A 840 -0.91 -44.78 9.94
CA GLY A 840 0.19 -45.59 10.41
C GLY A 840 -0.13 -46.39 11.69
N ARG A 841 -0.96 -45.83 12.60
CA ARG A 841 -1.47 -46.50 13.79
C ARG A 841 -2.42 -47.64 13.40
N ALA A 842 -3.36 -47.38 12.54
CA ALA A 842 -4.33 -48.39 12.06
C ALA A 842 -3.63 -49.57 11.34
N GLU A 843 -2.64 -49.25 10.47
CA GLU A 843 -1.83 -50.30 9.83
C GLU A 843 -1.15 -51.25 10.82
N ARG A 844 -0.69 -50.69 11.97
CA ARG A 844 0.04 -51.42 13.02
C ARG A 844 -0.88 -51.98 14.12
N LYS A 845 -2.16 -51.67 14.09
CA LYS A 845 -3.15 -52.09 15.12
C LYS A 845 -2.75 -51.61 16.52
N LEU A 846 -2.40 -50.34 16.65
CA LEU A 846 -1.91 -49.76 17.89
C LEU A 846 -2.95 -48.84 18.58
N GLU A 847 -4.23 -48.99 18.29
CA GLU A 847 -5.30 -48.16 18.83
C GLU A 847 -5.40 -48.23 20.36
N ASP A 848 -5.17 -49.42 20.93
CA ASP A 848 -5.16 -49.62 22.37
C ASP A 848 -3.89 -49.12 23.06
N ASP A 849 -2.77 -49.00 22.38
CA ASP A 849 -1.47 -48.67 22.94
C ASP A 849 -1.09 -47.19 22.76
N VAL A 850 -1.58 -46.53 21.70
CA VAL A 850 -1.19 -45.20 21.31
C VAL A 850 -2.42 -44.29 21.09
N ALA A 851 -2.47 -43.20 21.83
CA ALA A 851 -3.44 -42.12 21.60
C ALA A 851 -2.81 -40.99 20.82
N ILE A 852 -3.59 -40.38 19.87
CA ILE A 852 -3.16 -39.25 19.06
C ILE A 852 -4.04 -38.05 19.36
N VAL A 853 -3.47 -36.99 19.90
CA VAL A 853 -4.16 -35.73 20.28
C VAL A 853 -3.70 -34.61 19.39
N ARG A 854 -4.65 -33.86 18.82
CA ARG A 854 -4.39 -32.73 17.97
C ARG A 854 -4.40 -31.43 18.76
N VAL A 855 -3.30 -30.69 18.75
CA VAL A 855 -3.19 -29.35 19.33
C VAL A 855 -3.41 -28.34 18.20
N GLU A 856 -4.66 -27.94 18.00
CA GLU A 856 -5.06 -27.02 16.90
C GLU A 856 -4.55 -25.60 17.14
N GLN A 857 -4.56 -25.14 18.39
CA GLN A 857 -4.07 -23.81 18.78
C GLN A 857 -2.70 -23.94 19.45
N LEU A 858 -1.66 -23.44 18.76
CA LEU A 858 -0.28 -23.44 19.25
C LEU A 858 -0.01 -22.25 20.18
N TYR A 859 -0.73 -21.12 19.98
CA TYR A 859 -0.64 -19.95 20.84
C TYR A 859 -1.94 -19.11 20.79
N PRO A 860 -2.44 -18.54 21.91
CA PRO A 860 -2.03 -18.88 23.28
C PRO A 860 -2.17 -20.37 23.55
N PHE A 861 -1.21 -20.97 24.28
CA PHE A 861 -1.19 -22.41 24.45
C PHE A 861 -2.36 -22.89 25.35
N PRO A 862 -3.12 -23.91 24.95
CA PRO A 862 -4.31 -24.38 25.67
C PRO A 862 -3.94 -25.37 26.78
N TYR A 863 -3.33 -24.86 27.85
CA TYR A 863 -2.79 -25.65 28.95
C TYR A 863 -3.82 -26.58 29.58
N GLU A 864 -5.01 -26.06 29.87
CA GLU A 864 -6.05 -26.85 30.58
C GLU A 864 -6.61 -27.96 29.68
N GLU A 865 -6.81 -27.68 28.42
CA GLU A 865 -7.34 -28.63 27.43
C GLU A 865 -6.33 -29.75 27.18
N VAL A 866 -5.04 -29.41 26.99
CA VAL A 866 -3.98 -30.43 26.81
C VAL A 866 -3.85 -31.29 28.07
N LYS A 867 -3.86 -30.70 29.26
CA LYS A 867 -3.81 -31.41 30.55
C LYS A 867 -5.01 -32.34 30.74
N ALA A 868 -6.20 -31.88 30.38
CA ALA A 868 -7.42 -32.67 30.44
C ALA A 868 -7.39 -33.86 29.46
N GLU A 869 -6.83 -33.69 28.26
CA GLU A 869 -6.66 -34.82 27.35
C GLU A 869 -5.63 -35.84 27.84
N LEU A 870 -4.47 -35.37 28.32
CA LEU A 870 -3.44 -36.27 28.89
C LEU A 870 -3.96 -37.07 30.08
N ALA A 871 -4.79 -36.47 30.91
CA ALA A 871 -5.38 -37.11 32.09
C ALA A 871 -6.31 -38.32 31.76
N LYS A 872 -6.78 -38.40 30.52
CA LYS A 872 -7.57 -39.55 30.03
C LYS A 872 -6.75 -40.83 29.91
N TYR A 873 -5.41 -40.73 29.91
CA TYR A 873 -4.47 -41.85 29.70
C TYR A 873 -3.51 -42.00 30.89
N PRO A 874 -3.99 -42.43 32.05
CA PRO A 874 -3.24 -42.39 33.31
C PRO A 874 -1.98 -43.26 33.31
N ASN A 875 -1.93 -44.31 32.49
CA ASN A 875 -0.78 -45.22 32.40
C ASN A 875 0.23 -44.84 31.29
N ALA A 876 -0.05 -43.79 30.52
CA ALA A 876 0.85 -43.36 29.46
C ALA A 876 2.07 -42.64 30.04
N LYS A 877 3.25 -43.26 29.95
CA LYS A 877 4.52 -42.68 30.41
C LYS A 877 5.29 -41.96 29.34
N SER A 878 4.91 -42.14 28.06
CA SER A 878 5.55 -41.53 26.92
C SER A 878 4.63 -40.48 26.30
N VAL A 879 5.07 -39.23 26.25
CA VAL A 879 4.44 -38.14 25.50
C VAL A 879 5.38 -37.77 24.36
N VAL A 880 4.89 -37.76 23.13
CA VAL A 880 5.70 -37.45 21.93
C VAL A 880 5.11 -36.26 21.21
N TRP A 881 5.90 -35.19 21.00
CA TRP A 881 5.52 -34.19 20.06
C TRP A 881 5.93 -34.61 18.64
N THR A 882 4.99 -34.61 17.71
CA THR A 882 5.22 -34.98 16.32
C THR A 882 4.85 -33.83 15.41
N GLN A 883 5.76 -33.49 14.51
CA GLN A 883 5.57 -32.47 13.48
C GLN A 883 6.21 -32.91 12.18
N GLU A 884 5.71 -32.35 11.06
CA GLU A 884 6.24 -32.68 9.73
C GLU A 884 7.45 -31.84 9.35
N GLU A 885 7.69 -30.72 10.04
CA GLU A 885 8.84 -29.85 9.86
C GLU A 885 10.14 -30.49 10.40
N PRO A 886 11.32 -30.05 9.89
CA PRO A 886 12.59 -30.42 10.48
C PRO A 886 12.68 -30.04 11.96
N LYS A 887 13.45 -30.79 12.74
CA LYS A 887 13.55 -30.64 14.20
C LYS A 887 13.94 -29.22 14.65
N ASN A 888 14.80 -28.51 13.89
CA ASN A 888 15.20 -27.15 14.18
C ASN A 888 14.18 -26.09 13.72
N GLN A 889 13.08 -26.51 13.12
CA GLN A 889 11.99 -25.70 12.59
C GLN A 889 10.66 -26.17 13.18
N GLY A 890 9.54 -25.55 12.78
CA GLY A 890 8.22 -25.89 13.30
C GLY A 890 8.03 -25.50 14.76
N ALA A 891 7.08 -26.15 15.43
CA ALA A 891 6.61 -25.73 16.74
C ALA A 891 7.46 -26.25 17.93
N PHE A 892 8.17 -27.36 17.79
CA PHE A 892 8.70 -28.11 18.91
C PHE A 892 9.47 -27.26 19.94
N TYR A 893 10.50 -26.52 19.50
CA TYR A 893 11.32 -25.73 20.41
C TYR A 893 10.56 -24.57 21.06
N GLN A 894 9.52 -24.07 20.41
CA GLN A 894 8.74 -22.94 20.88
C GLN A 894 7.61 -23.33 21.85
N ILE A 895 7.16 -24.60 21.81
CA ILE A 895 6.09 -25.11 22.68
C ILE A 895 6.56 -26.18 23.69
N ARG A 896 7.78 -26.67 23.56
CA ARG A 896 8.33 -27.76 24.41
C ARG A 896 8.13 -27.45 25.88
N HIS A 897 8.57 -26.29 26.37
CA HIS A 897 8.41 -25.88 27.76
C HIS A 897 6.95 -25.87 28.23
N ARG A 898 6.03 -25.49 27.34
CA ARG A 898 4.58 -25.43 27.61
C ARG A 898 3.98 -26.83 27.76
N ILE A 899 4.48 -27.80 26.99
CA ILE A 899 4.09 -29.22 27.15
C ILE A 899 4.69 -29.77 28.41
N GLU A 900 5.94 -29.43 28.72
CA GLU A 900 6.61 -29.83 29.96
C GLU A 900 5.87 -29.32 31.22
N ASP A 901 5.19 -28.17 31.15
CA ASP A 901 4.36 -27.60 32.22
C ASP A 901 3.07 -28.41 32.50
N VAL A 902 2.59 -29.23 31.56
CA VAL A 902 1.30 -29.95 31.67
C VAL A 902 1.42 -31.47 31.82
N ILE A 903 2.57 -32.07 31.52
CA ILE A 903 2.83 -33.48 31.72
C ILE A 903 3.14 -33.77 33.19
N SER A 904 2.85 -34.99 33.64
CA SER A 904 3.19 -35.41 35.00
C SER A 904 4.68 -35.76 35.16
N GLU A 905 5.17 -35.84 36.41
CA GLU A 905 6.56 -36.22 36.69
C GLU A 905 6.93 -37.64 36.19
N GLU A 906 5.94 -38.51 36.02
CA GLU A 906 6.13 -39.84 35.48
C GLU A 906 6.20 -39.88 33.94
N GLN A 907 5.73 -38.85 33.30
CA GLN A 907 5.69 -38.76 31.85
C GLN A 907 6.97 -38.13 31.29
N LYS A 908 7.44 -38.66 30.18
CA LYS A 908 8.64 -38.16 29.51
C LYS A 908 8.30 -37.63 28.13
N LEU A 909 8.60 -36.34 27.89
CA LEU A 909 8.45 -35.73 26.59
C LEU A 909 9.60 -36.14 25.66
N SER A 910 9.26 -36.53 24.46
CA SER A 910 10.19 -36.83 23.36
C SER A 910 9.72 -36.19 22.03
N TYR A 911 10.51 -36.34 21.01
CA TYR A 911 10.27 -35.76 19.70
C TYR A 911 10.32 -36.84 18.62
N ALA A 912 9.35 -36.79 17.68
CA ALA A 912 9.39 -37.53 16.42
C ALA A 912 9.13 -36.59 15.27
N GLY A 913 9.97 -36.60 14.26
CA GLY A 913 9.89 -35.70 13.12
C GLY A 913 11.09 -35.79 12.22
N ARG A 914 11.14 -34.93 11.22
CA ARG A 914 12.25 -34.91 10.27
C ARG A 914 13.57 -34.48 10.94
N PRO A 915 14.73 -34.94 10.44
CA PRO A 915 16.02 -34.47 10.96
C PRO A 915 16.20 -32.96 10.74
N SER A 916 17.07 -32.34 11.55
CA SER A 916 17.42 -30.92 11.39
C SER A 916 17.94 -30.63 9.99
N SER A 917 17.54 -29.53 9.42
CA SER A 917 17.91 -29.13 8.06
C SER A 917 18.02 -27.61 7.94
N ALA A 918 18.97 -27.13 7.14
CA ALA A 918 19.10 -25.73 6.78
C ALA A 918 18.00 -25.29 5.78
N SER A 919 17.52 -26.24 4.95
CA SER A 919 16.36 -26.03 4.05
C SER A 919 15.07 -26.41 4.76
N PRO A 920 13.95 -25.70 4.46
CA PRO A 920 12.63 -26.04 5.04
C PRO A 920 12.19 -27.46 4.71
N ALA A 921 12.35 -27.88 3.47
CA ALA A 921 11.95 -29.20 2.99
C ALA A 921 12.98 -29.75 1.98
N VAL A 922 12.91 -31.06 1.76
CA VAL A 922 13.74 -31.73 0.75
C VAL A 922 13.13 -31.56 -0.66
N GLY A 923 13.98 -31.41 -1.67
CA GLY A 923 13.56 -31.27 -3.06
C GLY A 923 13.26 -32.59 -3.77
N TYR A 924 13.65 -33.73 -3.20
CA TYR A 924 13.47 -35.06 -3.81
C TYR A 924 12.30 -35.81 -3.20
N SER A 925 11.35 -36.25 -4.02
CA SER A 925 10.16 -36.97 -3.57
C SER A 925 10.50 -38.27 -2.82
N SER A 926 11.50 -39.02 -3.28
CA SER A 926 11.97 -40.23 -2.59
C SER A 926 12.46 -39.99 -1.16
N LYS A 927 13.21 -38.89 -0.94
CA LYS A 927 13.65 -38.47 0.40
C LYS A 927 12.46 -38.01 1.25
N HIS A 928 11.52 -37.29 0.65
CA HIS A 928 10.32 -36.85 1.35
C HIS A 928 9.52 -38.04 1.89
N ILE A 929 9.26 -39.05 1.04
CA ILE A 929 8.54 -40.25 1.42
C ILE A 929 9.28 -41.05 2.49
N ALA A 930 10.60 -41.23 2.32
CA ALA A 930 11.42 -41.95 3.30
C ALA A 930 11.39 -41.28 4.69
N GLN A 931 11.52 -39.94 4.73
CA GLN A 931 11.46 -39.16 5.96
C GLN A 931 10.08 -39.20 6.61
N LEU A 932 8.99 -39.15 5.83
CA LEU A 932 7.64 -39.25 6.35
C LEU A 932 7.40 -40.64 6.98
N LYS A 933 7.83 -41.71 6.31
CA LYS A 933 7.75 -43.06 6.84
C LYS A 933 8.50 -43.20 8.17
N GLN A 934 9.72 -42.72 8.24
CA GLN A 934 10.54 -42.76 9.46
C GLN A 934 9.90 -41.94 10.60
N LEU A 935 9.36 -40.73 10.27
CA LEU A 935 8.66 -39.91 11.26
C LEU A 935 7.48 -40.64 11.88
N VAL A 936 6.65 -41.33 11.07
CA VAL A 936 5.50 -42.10 11.55
C VAL A 936 5.95 -43.30 12.36
N GLU A 937 7.03 -44.00 11.96
CA GLU A 937 7.62 -45.09 12.72
C GLU A 937 8.10 -44.62 14.11
N ASP A 938 8.87 -43.54 14.18
CA ASP A 938 9.41 -42.96 15.41
C ASP A 938 8.30 -42.49 16.38
N ALA A 939 7.25 -41.88 15.83
CA ALA A 939 6.12 -41.39 16.62
C ALA A 939 5.33 -42.53 17.28
N LEU A 940 5.14 -43.65 16.59
CA LEU A 940 4.31 -44.78 17.01
C LEU A 940 5.10 -45.90 17.69
N ALA A 941 6.44 -45.82 17.79
CA ALA A 941 7.27 -46.82 18.43
C ALA A 941 6.96 -46.86 19.95
N LEU A 942 6.67 -48.05 20.50
CA LEU A 942 6.34 -48.24 21.92
C LEU A 942 7.59 -48.39 22.78
#